data_458fb7a28722361ceb56bbbc42796cf7
#
_entry.id   458fb7a28722361ceb56bbbc42796cf7
#
_cell.length_a   1.000
_cell.length_b   1.000
_cell.length_c   1.000
_cell.angle_alpha   90.00
_cell.angle_beta   90.00
_cell.angle_gamma   90.00
#
_symmetry.space_group_name_H-M   'P 1'
#
loop_
_entity.id
_entity.type
_entity.pdbx_description
1 polymer ?
#
loop_
_entity_poly.entity_id
_entity_poly.type
_entity_poly.pdbx_seq_one_letter_code
_entity_poly.pdbx_strand_id
1 'polypeptide(L)'
;MMPSCICTTSMLVSIVFAVSLYCCCCCSPGLLALAQRTHPSEVSALHAIATNLIDTNNVLENWRKGDPCITNWTGVLCFDAFGADGYFHVTVLLLMNRNLSGTLAPQLGQLSQLHILNFMWNHLTGSIPKEIGNIASLRLLLLNGNKLSGSLPDELGYLSNLDRFQIDENQLSGSIPKSFSNLHRIKHIHFNNNSLSGQIPPELSNLTTVVHLLLDNNHLSGYLPSEFSTFPQLSILQLDNNNFSGAEIPASYGNLSNLVKLCGMSSSFCIIVWKRYHYDDGMLEAMRLMGSRKFELVLCKYRRSLRNCSLEGPIPDLSWIKNLSYLDLSQNQLSGTIPPNNLSNNLTTIVLSDNQLNGSIPESFSYLPLLQKLSLDNNFFTGSVTVDLWQNRSFSSAARLLIDVQNNSLSNIIGDLDPPVNVMLRLQGNPVCRNANIKNISPFCGPGADINDVPSNSTNSNKHCPIQACPIDNYFEYVPESPVPCFCASPLRIGYRLKSPSFCYFPPYEYAFESYLTSSLSLNLYQVSINSYSWEKGPRLTMYLKLFPVASADRSGYFNTSEILRIRDIFTSWKFHGNDFFGPYELLNFTLLGHYSYVNSETSGNSMSKGILVAIVLAAVVVAVSISATITVFVTKRHKRYQLAPSRRRLSSKLSIKIEDVKSFTFEELALATNHFSSSTQVGQGGYGTVHRGTLADNTIVAIKRAKEGSLQGQKEFLTEIELLSRLHHRNLVSLLGYCDEEGEQMLVYEFMPNGALQDWLSVAQFFHVTAKSGKTLNFGARLRIALGAAKGILYLHTEANPPIFHRDVKASNILLDSKLTAKVADFGLSRLAPVVDDEGALPEHVSTFVKGTPGYLDPEYFLTRKLTDKSDVYSLGVVFLEILTGKQPILHGKNIVREVNLAHQSGAVFSIIDTRMGSYPSECVERFIALGLKCCQDKPEDRPSIVDVVRELENILRIMPETGVDSSESRSKFFSESVSPSSLSANTSRDLYALSSTSGGGLITEASLSVTPR
;
A
#
# COMPACT_ATOMS: atom_id res chain seq x y z
N MET A 1 76.40 5.31 52.00
CA MET A 1 76.28 4.03 51.26
C MET A 1 74.84 3.92 50.79
N MET A 2 74.68 3.93 49.56
CA MET A 2 73.66 3.63 48.57
C MET A 2 73.41 4.78 47.62
N PRO A 3 73.90 4.61 46.40
CA PRO A 3 73.17 4.99 45.20
C PRO A 3 73.47 3.99 44.06
N SER A 4 72.74 2.95 43.84
CA SER A 4 72.93 2.07 42.73
C SER A 4 71.67 1.34 42.21
N CYS A 5 70.47 1.80 42.68
CA CYS A 5 69.21 1.11 42.26
C CYS A 5 68.30 1.96 41.34
N ILE A 6 68.65 3.20 40.93
CA ILE A 6 67.78 4.07 40.13
C ILE A 6 68.14 4.03 38.64
N CYS A 7 69.35 3.54 38.31
CA CYS A 7 69.84 3.56 36.90
C CYS A 7 69.34 2.35 36.06
N THR A 8 69.04 1.22 36.70
CA THR A 8 68.62 0.01 35.97
C THR A 8 67.15 0.01 35.56
N THR A 9 66.30 0.70 36.32
CA THR A 9 64.85 0.82 36.01
C THR A 9 64.61 1.82 34.85
N SER A 10 65.46 2.86 34.73
CA SER A 10 65.38 3.82 33.60
C SER A 10 65.78 3.20 32.25
N MET A 11 66.80 2.34 32.27
CA MET A 11 67.29 1.65 31.07
C MET A 11 66.31 0.58 30.56
N LEU A 12 65.67 -0.19 31.48
CA LEU A 12 64.61 -1.16 31.10
C LEU A 12 63.38 -0.50 30.53
N VAL A 13 62.94 0.65 31.07
CA VAL A 13 61.82 1.43 30.57
C VAL A 13 62.14 2.01 29.19
N SER A 14 63.39 2.48 28.96
CA SER A 14 63.84 2.99 27.63
C SER A 14 63.93 1.86 26.57
N ILE A 15 64.38 0.66 26.98
CA ILE A 15 64.43 -0.50 26.05
C ILE A 15 62.99 -0.99 25.70
N VAL A 16 62.08 -1.08 26.69
CA VAL A 16 60.68 -1.46 26.42
C VAL A 16 59.99 -0.41 25.53
N PHE A 17 60.29 0.89 25.74
CA PHE A 17 59.73 1.95 24.89
C PHE A 17 60.33 1.90 23.50
N ALA A 18 61.60 1.64 23.34
CA ALA A 18 62.25 1.49 22.03
C ALA A 18 61.78 0.24 21.28
N VAL A 19 61.59 -0.90 21.96
CA VAL A 19 61.05 -2.13 21.39
C VAL A 19 59.55 -1.96 21.01
N SER A 20 58.76 -1.26 21.86
CA SER A 20 57.38 -0.93 21.55
C SER A 20 57.23 0.04 20.36
N LEU A 21 58.14 1.06 20.27
CA LEU A 21 58.17 1.94 19.08
C LEU A 21 58.66 1.17 17.81
N TYR A 22 59.62 0.29 17.96
CA TYR A 22 60.09 -0.52 16.82
C TYR A 22 59.04 -1.52 16.33
N CYS A 23 58.30 -2.16 17.25
CA CYS A 23 57.17 -2.98 16.89
C CYS A 23 56.02 -2.16 16.26
N CYS A 24 55.74 -0.95 16.76
CA CYS A 24 54.73 -0.07 16.12
C CYS A 24 55.16 0.41 14.71
N CYS A 25 56.47 0.74 14.53
CA CYS A 25 56.98 1.15 13.21
C CYS A 25 57.10 0.00 12.24
N CYS A 26 57.34 -1.23 12.68
CA CYS A 26 57.43 -2.42 11.80
C CYS A 26 56.08 -3.04 11.50
N CYS A 27 55.00 -2.76 12.31
CA CYS A 27 53.64 -3.23 12.07
C CYS A 27 52.75 -2.22 11.29
N SER A 28 53.23 -0.96 11.15
CA SER A 28 52.47 0.06 10.44
C SER A 28 52.40 -0.03 8.89
N PRO A 29 53.30 -0.67 8.16
CA PRO A 29 53.10 -0.85 6.73
C PRO A 29 52.05 -1.93 6.39
N GLY A 30 51.82 -2.89 7.31
CA GLY A 30 50.85 -3.96 7.07
C GLY A 30 49.42 -3.62 7.46
N LEU A 31 49.20 -2.64 8.38
CA LEU A 31 47.84 -2.18 8.74
C LEU A 31 47.28 -1.11 7.78
N LEU A 32 48.19 -0.40 7.07
CA LEU A 32 47.77 0.54 6.00
C LEU A 32 47.53 -0.15 4.66
N ALA A 33 47.92 -1.40 4.46
CA ALA A 33 47.71 -2.19 3.23
C ALA A 33 46.40 -2.98 3.23
N LEU A 34 45.53 -2.84 4.25
CA LEU A 34 44.14 -3.29 4.23
C LEU A 34 43.18 -2.19 3.75
N ALA A 35 43.74 -1.09 3.20
CA ALA A 35 43.00 0.01 2.65
C ALA A 35 42.52 -0.30 1.24
N GLN A 36 41.20 -0.24 1.04
CA GLN A 36 40.49 -0.14 -0.22
C GLN A 36 40.96 -1.13 -1.34
N ARG A 37 40.21 -2.22 -1.49
CA ARG A 37 40.37 -3.14 -2.65
C ARG A 37 39.38 -2.83 -3.78
N THR A 38 38.33 -2.03 -3.49
CA THR A 38 37.49 -1.45 -4.55
C THR A 38 38.16 -0.26 -5.19
N HIS A 39 37.95 -0.06 -6.49
CA HIS A 39 38.58 1.06 -7.22
C HIS A 39 38.24 2.40 -6.54
N PRO A 40 39.23 3.27 -6.22
CA PRO A 40 38.99 4.46 -5.39
C PRO A 40 37.98 5.45 -5.96
N SER A 41 37.89 5.60 -7.28
CA SER A 41 36.86 6.46 -7.91
C SER A 41 35.44 5.91 -7.70
N GLU A 42 35.29 4.58 -7.73
CA GLU A 42 33.97 3.94 -7.50
C GLU A 42 33.52 4.07 -6.04
N VAL A 43 34.45 3.94 -5.08
CA VAL A 43 34.17 4.21 -3.66
C VAL A 43 33.72 5.66 -3.47
N SER A 44 34.45 6.63 -4.09
CA SER A 44 34.07 8.04 -4.04
C SER A 44 32.70 8.29 -4.69
N ALA A 45 32.42 7.64 -5.81
CA ALA A 45 31.12 7.72 -6.49
C ALA A 45 29.98 7.17 -5.59
N LEU A 46 30.18 6.02 -4.94
CA LEU A 46 29.18 5.46 -4.03
C LEU A 46 28.90 6.37 -2.83
N HIS A 47 29.92 7.01 -2.26
CA HIS A 47 29.73 8.00 -1.21
C HIS A 47 28.96 9.24 -1.70
N ALA A 48 29.26 9.72 -2.92
CA ALA A 48 28.52 10.82 -3.52
C ALA A 48 27.05 10.44 -3.78
N ILE A 49 26.78 9.21 -4.23
CA ILE A 49 25.43 8.67 -4.40
C ILE A 49 24.70 8.66 -3.05
N ALA A 50 25.35 8.13 -2.00
CA ALA A 50 24.73 8.10 -0.65
C ALA A 50 24.43 9.50 -0.11
N THR A 51 25.23 10.51 -0.47
CA THR A 51 25.01 11.90 -0.04
C THR A 51 23.81 12.54 -0.72
N ASN A 52 23.53 12.17 -1.99
CA ASN A 52 22.38 12.67 -2.74
C ASN A 52 21.08 11.93 -2.40
N LEU A 53 21.16 10.79 -1.73
CA LEU A 53 20.01 10.00 -1.29
C LEU A 53 19.63 10.38 0.14
N ILE A 54 18.34 10.49 0.37
CA ILE A 54 17.74 10.66 1.69
C ILE A 54 17.25 9.29 2.14
N ASP A 55 17.97 8.69 3.06
CA ASP A 55 17.72 7.34 3.61
C ASP A 55 17.10 7.46 5.01
N THR A 56 15.78 7.51 5.07
CA THR A 56 15.02 7.62 6.33
C THR A 56 15.00 6.32 7.15
N ASN A 57 15.35 5.21 6.51
CA ASN A 57 15.29 3.87 7.11
C ASN A 57 16.68 3.34 7.50
N ASN A 58 17.74 4.15 7.34
CA ASN A 58 19.13 3.78 7.57
C ASN A 58 19.58 2.49 6.85
N VAL A 59 19.03 2.25 5.66
CA VAL A 59 19.34 1.06 4.83
C VAL A 59 20.79 1.08 4.34
N LEU A 60 21.35 2.29 4.15
CA LEU A 60 22.72 2.54 3.66
C LEU A 60 23.70 2.84 4.79
N GLU A 61 23.39 2.50 6.05
CA GLU A 61 24.27 2.80 7.20
C GLU A 61 25.65 2.14 7.03
N ASN A 62 25.71 0.95 6.45
CA ASN A 62 26.97 0.24 6.22
C ASN A 62 27.82 0.84 5.10
N TRP A 63 27.30 1.77 4.27
CA TRP A 63 28.08 2.50 3.25
C TRP A 63 29.08 3.51 3.86
N ARG A 64 29.03 3.71 5.15
CA ARG A 64 29.95 4.59 5.90
C ARG A 64 31.15 3.84 6.48
N LYS A 65 31.20 2.51 6.37
CA LYS A 65 32.20 1.68 7.05
C LYS A 65 32.76 0.64 6.10
N GLY A 66 34.10 0.55 6.04
CA GLY A 66 34.78 -0.48 5.28
C GLY A 66 34.82 -0.23 3.78
N ASP A 67 35.10 -1.28 3.02
CA ASP A 67 35.23 -1.27 1.56
C ASP A 67 33.95 -1.85 0.93
N PRO A 68 33.40 -1.25 -0.14
CA PRO A 68 32.14 -1.67 -0.75
C PRO A 68 32.08 -3.14 -1.11
N CYS A 69 33.11 -3.67 -1.75
CA CYS A 69 33.17 -5.04 -2.26
C CYS A 69 33.53 -6.08 -1.20
N ILE A 70 34.26 -5.67 -0.14
CA ILE A 70 34.74 -6.58 0.91
C ILE A 70 33.75 -6.67 2.08
N THR A 71 33.16 -5.53 2.46
CA THR A 71 32.23 -5.47 3.61
C THR A 71 30.77 -5.54 3.20
N ASN A 72 30.49 -5.94 1.95
CA ASN A 72 29.15 -6.16 1.41
C ASN A 72 28.20 -4.98 1.67
N TRP A 73 28.49 -3.81 1.10
CA TRP A 73 27.59 -2.67 1.22
C TRP A 73 26.21 -3.01 0.65
N THR A 74 25.18 -2.59 1.35
CA THR A 74 23.80 -2.87 0.99
C THR A 74 23.52 -2.56 -0.48
N GLY A 75 23.16 -3.58 -1.25
CA GLY A 75 22.80 -3.43 -2.66
C GLY A 75 23.98 -3.28 -3.61
N VAL A 76 25.22 -3.32 -3.15
CA VAL A 76 26.45 -3.30 -3.97
C VAL A 76 26.95 -4.72 -4.18
N LEU A 77 27.13 -5.12 -5.44
CA LEU A 77 27.77 -6.39 -5.81
C LEU A 77 28.93 -6.09 -6.76
N CYS A 78 30.02 -6.82 -6.59
CA CYS A 78 31.26 -6.64 -7.32
C CYS A 78 31.64 -7.90 -8.10
N PHE A 79 32.63 -7.82 -8.96
CA PHE A 79 33.25 -9.01 -9.53
C PHE A 79 33.91 -9.87 -8.44
N ASP A 80 33.86 -11.19 -8.61
CA ASP A 80 34.48 -12.15 -7.68
C ASP A 80 36.02 -12.14 -7.74
N ALA A 81 36.61 -11.49 -8.76
CA ALA A 81 38.05 -11.39 -9.01
C ALA A 81 38.47 -9.94 -9.26
N PHE A 82 39.74 -9.65 -9.00
CA PHE A 82 40.32 -8.35 -9.32
C PHE A 82 40.35 -8.10 -10.84
N GLY A 83 40.08 -6.86 -11.22
CA GLY A 83 40.31 -6.37 -12.59
C GLY A 83 41.79 -6.39 -12.95
N ALA A 84 42.09 -6.10 -14.24
CA ALA A 84 43.47 -5.99 -14.73
C ALA A 84 44.26 -4.87 -14.05
N ASP A 85 43.59 -3.91 -13.43
CA ASP A 85 44.14 -2.80 -12.65
C ASP A 85 44.41 -3.14 -11.17
N GLY A 86 44.08 -4.36 -10.75
CA GLY A 86 44.29 -4.84 -9.38
C GLY A 86 43.23 -4.44 -8.37
N TYR A 87 42.10 -3.91 -8.82
CA TYR A 87 40.96 -3.51 -7.97
C TYR A 87 39.71 -4.37 -8.22
N PHE A 88 38.82 -4.43 -7.21
CA PHE A 88 37.44 -4.87 -7.42
C PHE A 88 36.64 -3.74 -8.05
N HIS A 89 35.69 -4.11 -8.94
CA HIS A 89 34.77 -3.18 -9.56
C HIS A 89 33.32 -3.53 -9.24
N VAL A 90 32.50 -2.50 -9.06
CA VAL A 90 31.08 -2.62 -8.83
C VAL A 90 30.37 -3.01 -10.15
N THR A 91 29.67 -4.13 -10.12
CA THR A 91 28.93 -4.65 -11.28
C THR A 91 27.42 -4.47 -11.17
N VAL A 92 26.89 -4.43 -9.94
CA VAL A 92 25.46 -4.30 -9.69
C VAL A 92 25.22 -3.31 -8.55
N LEU A 93 24.26 -2.40 -8.77
CA LEU A 93 23.72 -1.52 -7.74
C LEU A 93 22.21 -1.77 -7.63
N LEU A 94 21.80 -2.47 -6.56
CA LEU A 94 20.45 -2.96 -6.34
C LEU A 94 19.80 -2.32 -5.11
N LEU A 95 19.14 -1.18 -5.30
CA LEU A 95 18.51 -0.39 -4.26
C LEU A 95 16.99 -0.28 -4.44
N MET A 96 16.36 -1.27 -5.05
CA MET A 96 14.91 -1.29 -5.27
C MET A 96 14.13 -1.39 -3.96
N ASN A 97 12.99 -0.68 -3.89
CA ASN A 97 12.02 -0.72 -2.79
C ASN A 97 12.63 -0.52 -1.39
N ARG A 98 13.50 0.50 -1.27
CA ARG A 98 14.20 0.85 -0.02
C ARG A 98 13.68 2.11 0.65
N ASN A 99 12.57 2.68 0.15
CA ASN A 99 11.99 3.94 0.63
C ASN A 99 13.00 5.12 0.57
N LEU A 100 13.90 5.08 -0.42
CA LEU A 100 14.89 6.12 -0.64
C LEU A 100 14.24 7.31 -1.35
N SER A 101 14.63 8.53 -0.97
CA SER A 101 14.27 9.77 -1.67
C SER A 101 15.54 10.57 -1.98
N GLY A 102 15.39 11.79 -2.52
CA GLY A 102 16.53 12.56 -3.01
C GLY A 102 16.66 12.47 -4.52
N THR A 103 17.87 12.60 -5.05
CA THR A 103 18.15 12.67 -6.50
C THR A 103 19.21 11.66 -6.92
N LEU A 104 19.20 11.30 -8.22
CA LEU A 104 20.27 10.53 -8.83
C LEU A 104 21.53 11.39 -8.95
N ALA A 105 22.66 10.90 -8.45
CA ALA A 105 23.93 11.60 -8.48
C ALA A 105 24.61 11.45 -9.85
N PRO A 106 25.17 12.52 -10.46
CA PRO A 106 25.96 12.42 -11.71
C PRO A 106 27.15 11.47 -11.60
N GLN A 107 27.69 11.28 -10.39
CA GLN A 107 28.79 10.35 -10.10
C GLN A 107 28.44 8.88 -10.38
N LEU A 108 27.17 8.54 -10.61
CA LEU A 108 26.78 7.22 -11.12
C LEU A 108 27.56 6.86 -12.40
N GLY A 109 27.83 7.84 -13.28
CA GLY A 109 28.59 7.65 -14.49
C GLY A 109 30.07 7.24 -14.29
N GLN A 110 30.58 7.29 -13.06
CA GLN A 110 31.93 6.83 -12.72
C GLN A 110 32.02 5.33 -12.43
N LEU A 111 30.88 4.64 -12.30
CA LEU A 111 30.82 3.18 -12.10
C LEU A 111 30.95 2.47 -13.47
N SER A 112 32.15 2.53 -14.06
CA SER A 112 32.40 2.16 -15.48
C SER A 112 32.11 0.68 -15.80
N GLN A 113 32.16 -0.20 -14.81
CA GLN A 113 31.92 -1.64 -14.96
C GLN A 113 30.52 -2.08 -14.51
N LEU A 114 29.61 -1.13 -14.25
CA LEU A 114 28.28 -1.42 -13.79
C LEU A 114 27.42 -2.06 -14.89
N HIS A 115 26.86 -3.23 -14.62
CA HIS A 115 25.95 -3.96 -15.52
C HIS A 115 24.48 -3.71 -15.19
N ILE A 116 24.15 -3.54 -13.92
CA ILE A 116 22.76 -3.38 -13.44
C ILE A 116 22.67 -2.16 -12.54
N LEU A 117 21.86 -1.19 -12.93
CA LEU A 117 21.45 -0.05 -12.11
C LEU A 117 19.96 -0.16 -11.80
N ASN A 118 19.62 -0.49 -10.54
CA ASN A 118 18.24 -0.75 -10.13
C ASN A 118 17.84 0.09 -8.91
N PHE A 119 17.05 1.12 -9.15
CA PHE A 119 16.43 2.00 -8.14
C PHE A 119 14.90 1.97 -8.18
N MET A 120 14.30 0.91 -8.72
CA MET A 120 12.84 0.78 -8.84
C MET A 120 12.15 0.97 -7.49
N TRP A 121 10.91 1.50 -7.53
CA TRP A 121 9.99 1.59 -6.38
C TRP A 121 10.60 2.34 -5.19
N ASN A 122 11.14 3.52 -5.46
CA ASN A 122 11.60 4.47 -4.45
C ASN A 122 10.83 5.81 -4.60
N HIS A 123 11.33 6.87 -3.99
CA HIS A 123 10.75 8.20 -4.04
C HIS A 123 11.72 9.24 -4.62
N LEU A 124 12.57 8.80 -5.55
CA LEU A 124 13.57 9.65 -6.17
C LEU A 124 12.92 10.74 -7.02
N THR A 125 13.49 11.93 -6.96
CA THR A 125 13.05 13.14 -7.67
C THR A 125 14.17 13.71 -8.55
N GLY A 126 13.90 14.79 -9.27
CA GLY A 126 14.87 15.43 -10.16
C GLY A 126 15.02 14.68 -11.50
N SER A 127 16.01 15.09 -12.31
CA SER A 127 16.25 14.54 -13.65
C SER A 127 17.16 13.33 -13.61
N ILE A 128 17.12 12.55 -14.70
CA ILE A 128 18.10 11.49 -14.95
C ILE A 128 19.43 12.15 -15.39
N PRO A 129 20.55 11.90 -14.66
CA PRO A 129 21.82 12.48 -15.04
C PRO A 129 22.33 11.94 -16.38
N LYS A 130 22.78 12.82 -17.27
CA LYS A 130 23.35 12.45 -18.58
C LYS A 130 24.61 11.59 -18.46
N GLU A 131 25.35 11.74 -17.37
CA GLU A 131 26.57 11.00 -17.07
C GLU A 131 26.33 9.48 -16.96
N ILE A 132 25.09 9.03 -16.73
CA ILE A 132 24.75 7.60 -16.81
C ILE A 132 25.06 7.04 -18.20
N GLY A 133 24.96 7.84 -19.27
CA GLY A 133 25.37 7.46 -20.63
C GLY A 133 26.86 7.07 -20.78
N ASN A 134 27.70 7.40 -19.80
CA ASN A 134 29.12 7.00 -19.78
C ASN A 134 29.34 5.53 -19.36
N ILE A 135 28.32 4.84 -18.83
CA ILE A 135 28.44 3.46 -18.33
C ILE A 135 28.28 2.48 -19.51
N ALA A 136 29.27 2.35 -20.36
CA ALA A 136 29.19 1.51 -21.56
C ALA A 136 28.89 0.02 -21.27
N SER A 137 29.20 -0.46 -20.07
CA SER A 137 28.93 -1.84 -19.60
C SER A 137 27.47 -2.08 -19.20
N LEU A 138 26.65 -1.02 -19.07
CA LEU A 138 25.30 -1.11 -18.51
C LEU A 138 24.37 -1.95 -19.41
N ARG A 139 23.72 -2.95 -18.80
CA ARG A 139 22.77 -3.85 -19.45
C ARG A 139 21.35 -3.60 -19.03
N LEU A 140 21.13 -3.27 -17.74
CA LEU A 140 19.81 -3.01 -17.19
C LEU A 140 19.79 -1.63 -16.53
N LEU A 141 18.95 -0.73 -17.01
CA LEU A 141 18.64 0.57 -16.42
C LEU A 141 17.18 0.57 -15.94
N LEU A 142 17.00 0.47 -14.63
CA LEU A 142 15.72 0.22 -13.99
C LEU A 142 15.42 1.31 -12.96
N LEU A 143 14.64 2.31 -13.37
CA LEU A 143 14.32 3.52 -12.60
C LEU A 143 12.79 3.70 -12.42
N ASN A 144 11.99 2.71 -12.82
CA ASN A 144 10.54 2.80 -12.80
C ASN A 144 9.97 2.88 -11.36
N GLY A 145 8.76 3.43 -11.23
CA GLY A 145 8.09 3.60 -9.93
C GLY A 145 8.77 4.64 -9.02
N ASN A 146 9.18 5.79 -9.57
CA ASN A 146 9.77 6.92 -8.85
C ASN A 146 9.00 8.23 -9.14
N LYS A 147 9.59 9.37 -8.81
CA LYS A 147 9.08 10.72 -9.11
C LYS A 147 10.08 11.52 -9.95
N LEU A 148 10.85 10.82 -10.80
CA LEU A 148 11.82 11.45 -11.68
C LEU A 148 11.10 12.34 -12.70
N SER A 149 11.68 13.49 -13.02
CA SER A 149 11.12 14.53 -13.88
C SER A 149 12.17 15.06 -14.89
N GLY A 150 11.77 16.01 -15.71
CA GLY A 150 12.65 16.54 -16.77
C GLY A 150 12.67 15.67 -18.04
N SER A 151 13.52 16.01 -18.99
CA SER A 151 13.66 15.33 -20.27
C SER A 151 14.63 14.16 -20.21
N LEU A 152 14.50 13.25 -21.17
CA LEU A 152 15.43 12.14 -21.37
C LEU A 152 16.75 12.66 -21.98
N PRO A 153 17.90 12.41 -21.36
CA PRO A 153 19.20 12.81 -21.92
C PRO A 153 19.54 12.04 -23.20
N ASP A 154 20.04 12.74 -24.20
CA ASP A 154 20.52 12.14 -25.48
C ASP A 154 21.66 11.14 -25.26
N GLU A 155 22.49 11.38 -24.24
CA GLU A 155 23.65 10.56 -23.90
C GLU A 155 23.29 9.13 -23.51
N LEU A 156 22.06 8.88 -23.06
CA LEU A 156 21.59 7.52 -22.77
C LEU A 156 21.53 6.65 -24.04
N GLY A 157 21.45 7.26 -25.22
CA GLY A 157 21.57 6.57 -26.50
C GLY A 157 22.96 5.96 -26.78
N TYR A 158 24.00 6.28 -26.00
CA TYR A 158 25.33 5.70 -26.13
C TYR A 158 25.52 4.37 -25.37
N LEU A 159 24.51 3.92 -24.62
CA LEU A 159 24.54 2.68 -23.85
C LEU A 159 24.40 1.44 -24.77
N SER A 160 25.40 1.16 -25.57
CA SER A 160 25.37 0.14 -26.64
C SER A 160 25.10 -1.30 -26.14
N ASN A 161 25.37 -1.58 -24.87
CA ASN A 161 25.12 -2.89 -24.25
C ASN A 161 23.76 -3.00 -23.53
N LEU A 162 22.94 -1.94 -23.56
CA LEU A 162 21.68 -1.90 -22.85
C LEU A 162 20.67 -2.89 -23.47
N ASP A 163 20.18 -3.81 -22.65
CA ASP A 163 19.17 -4.83 -22.99
C ASP A 163 17.75 -4.39 -22.54
N ARG A 164 17.68 -3.69 -21.39
CA ARG A 164 16.42 -3.27 -20.80
C ARG A 164 16.49 -1.85 -20.27
N PHE A 165 15.52 -1.02 -20.68
CA PHE A 165 15.38 0.36 -20.25
C PHE A 165 13.95 0.59 -19.70
N GLN A 166 13.84 0.69 -18.38
CA GLN A 166 12.57 0.89 -17.68
C GLN A 166 12.58 2.17 -16.87
N ILE A 167 11.71 3.10 -17.24
CA ILE A 167 11.51 4.40 -16.59
C ILE A 167 10.02 4.67 -16.37
N ASP A 168 9.19 3.65 -16.57
CA ASP A 168 7.75 3.78 -16.43
C ASP A 168 7.35 4.21 -15.01
N GLU A 169 6.15 4.78 -14.89
CA GLU A 169 5.61 5.29 -13.61
C GLU A 169 6.53 6.36 -12.98
N ASN A 170 6.82 7.40 -13.75
CA ASN A 170 7.55 8.59 -13.35
C ASN A 170 6.82 9.88 -13.84
N GLN A 171 7.49 11.03 -13.77
CA GLN A 171 7.00 12.33 -14.22
C GLN A 171 7.89 12.90 -15.35
N LEU A 172 8.54 12.03 -16.12
CA LEU A 172 9.43 12.42 -17.20
C LEU A 172 8.65 13.07 -18.34
N SER A 173 9.24 14.08 -18.98
CA SER A 173 8.60 14.91 -20.00
C SER A 173 9.51 15.13 -21.21
N GLY A 174 9.05 15.91 -22.20
CA GLY A 174 9.82 16.16 -23.42
C GLY A 174 9.71 15.00 -24.42
N SER A 175 10.49 15.08 -25.50
CA SER A 175 10.46 14.09 -26.58
C SER A 175 11.38 12.91 -26.31
N ILE A 176 11.08 11.78 -26.96
CA ILE A 176 11.99 10.62 -27.01
C ILE A 176 13.18 10.99 -27.91
N PRO A 177 14.43 10.88 -27.41
CA PRO A 177 15.59 11.23 -28.21
C PRO A 177 15.80 10.32 -29.44
N LYS A 178 16.19 10.91 -30.57
CA LYS A 178 16.54 10.14 -31.77
C LYS A 178 17.78 9.27 -31.55
N SER A 179 18.69 9.69 -30.67
CA SER A 179 19.89 8.94 -30.28
C SER A 179 19.59 7.55 -29.74
N PHE A 180 18.38 7.31 -29.25
CA PHE A 180 17.98 5.99 -28.75
C PHE A 180 17.93 4.93 -29.84
N SER A 181 17.91 5.33 -31.13
CA SER A 181 18.09 4.42 -32.27
C SER A 181 19.44 3.70 -32.29
N ASN A 182 20.41 4.16 -31.47
CA ASN A 182 21.74 3.55 -31.35
C ASN A 182 21.81 2.41 -30.32
N LEU A 183 20.74 2.13 -29.61
CA LEU A 183 20.65 1.08 -28.58
C LEU A 183 20.50 -0.30 -29.23
N HIS A 184 21.46 -0.76 -30.00
CA HIS A 184 21.38 -1.94 -30.91
C HIS A 184 21.10 -3.27 -30.18
N ARG A 185 21.28 -3.37 -28.88
CA ARG A 185 21.01 -4.57 -28.08
C ARG A 185 19.71 -4.51 -27.28
N ILE A 186 19.01 -3.38 -27.34
CA ILE A 186 17.80 -3.16 -26.53
C ILE A 186 16.67 -4.11 -26.94
N LYS A 187 16.10 -4.82 -25.98
CA LYS A 187 14.95 -5.69 -26.18
C LYS A 187 13.68 -5.11 -25.58
N HIS A 188 13.81 -4.39 -24.48
CA HIS A 188 12.66 -3.93 -23.70
C HIS A 188 12.75 -2.44 -23.42
N ILE A 189 11.83 -1.66 -23.99
CA ILE A 189 11.65 -0.24 -23.76
C ILE A 189 10.32 -0.06 -23.06
N HIS A 190 10.34 0.29 -21.77
CA HIS A 190 9.14 0.54 -20.95
C HIS A 190 9.16 1.97 -20.44
N PHE A 191 8.47 2.88 -21.14
CA PHE A 191 8.40 4.31 -20.87
C PHE A 191 6.97 4.76 -20.52
N ASN A 192 6.08 3.82 -20.37
CA ASN A 192 4.67 4.07 -20.08
C ASN A 192 4.44 4.82 -18.76
N ASN A 193 3.28 5.47 -18.61
CA ASN A 193 2.92 6.26 -17.43
C ASN A 193 3.94 7.37 -17.11
N ASN A 194 4.15 8.26 -18.06
CA ASN A 194 4.98 9.46 -17.94
C ASN A 194 4.26 10.66 -18.58
N SER A 195 4.95 11.75 -18.81
CA SER A 195 4.48 12.94 -19.53
C SER A 195 5.26 13.19 -20.82
N LEU A 196 5.80 12.13 -21.45
CA LEU A 196 6.55 12.22 -22.69
C LEU A 196 5.65 12.75 -23.81
N SER A 197 6.21 13.59 -24.70
CA SER A 197 5.45 14.30 -25.72
C SER A 197 6.16 14.33 -27.07
N GLY A 198 5.52 14.87 -28.08
CA GLY A 198 6.07 14.99 -29.44
C GLY A 198 5.96 13.72 -30.24
N GLN A 199 6.53 13.73 -31.45
CA GLN A 199 6.53 12.64 -32.41
C GLN A 199 7.43 11.49 -31.94
N ILE A 200 6.97 10.25 -32.07
CA ILE A 200 7.83 9.07 -31.90
C ILE A 200 8.86 9.06 -33.04
N PRO A 201 10.16 9.02 -32.74
CA PRO A 201 11.19 9.05 -33.77
C PRO A 201 11.10 7.83 -34.70
N PRO A 202 10.92 8.01 -36.03
CA PRO A 202 10.93 6.91 -36.98
C PRO A 202 12.23 6.12 -36.97
N GLU A 203 13.34 6.78 -36.61
CA GLU A 203 14.67 6.20 -36.49
C GLU A 203 14.76 5.05 -35.49
N LEU A 204 13.81 4.95 -34.54
CA LEU A 204 13.72 3.81 -33.63
C LEU A 204 13.52 2.48 -34.35
N SER A 205 13.02 2.49 -35.60
CA SER A 205 12.92 1.30 -36.46
C SER A 205 14.25 0.59 -36.71
N ASN A 206 15.39 1.27 -36.49
CA ASN A 206 16.74 0.69 -36.54
C ASN A 206 17.04 -0.28 -35.39
N LEU A 207 16.19 -0.37 -34.38
CA LEU A 207 16.36 -1.25 -33.23
C LEU A 207 15.91 -2.69 -33.56
N THR A 208 16.78 -3.46 -34.20
CA THR A 208 16.45 -4.80 -34.72
C THR A 208 16.19 -5.86 -33.66
N THR A 209 16.53 -5.60 -32.40
CA THR A 209 16.40 -6.54 -31.27
C THR A 209 15.19 -6.27 -30.38
N VAL A 210 14.46 -5.19 -30.62
CA VAL A 210 13.31 -4.80 -29.79
C VAL A 210 12.19 -5.84 -29.84
N VAL A 211 11.77 -6.29 -28.66
CA VAL A 211 10.65 -7.23 -28.43
C VAL A 211 9.44 -6.51 -27.83
N HIS A 212 9.67 -5.66 -26.84
CA HIS A 212 8.60 -4.88 -26.19
C HIS A 212 8.85 -3.38 -26.31
N LEU A 213 7.86 -2.67 -26.83
CA LEU A 213 7.82 -1.21 -26.91
C LEU A 213 6.55 -0.71 -26.22
N LEU A 214 6.64 -0.32 -24.93
CA LEU A 214 5.53 0.17 -24.11
C LEU A 214 5.66 1.68 -23.92
N LEU A 215 4.82 2.46 -24.59
CA LEU A 215 4.79 3.92 -24.59
C LEU A 215 3.44 4.48 -24.15
N ASP A 216 2.57 3.64 -23.64
CA ASP A 216 1.21 3.99 -23.22
C ASP A 216 1.19 5.00 -22.08
N ASN A 217 0.06 5.74 -21.98
CA ASN A 217 -0.15 6.76 -20.95
C ASN A 217 0.94 7.85 -20.95
N ASN A 218 1.08 8.53 -22.09
CA ASN A 218 1.96 9.66 -22.31
C ASN A 218 1.21 10.77 -23.08
N HIS A 219 1.92 11.78 -23.56
CA HIS A 219 1.39 12.86 -24.41
C HIS A 219 2.03 12.86 -25.81
N LEU A 220 2.43 11.66 -26.28
CA LEU A 220 3.03 11.50 -27.60
C LEU A 220 2.01 11.91 -28.69
N SER A 221 2.51 12.51 -29.76
CA SER A 221 1.67 13.10 -30.81
C SER A 221 2.27 12.88 -32.20
N GLY A 222 1.62 13.37 -33.24
CA GLY A 222 2.02 13.23 -34.62
C GLY A 222 1.49 11.93 -35.23
N TYR A 223 2.23 11.35 -36.20
CA TYR A 223 1.82 10.12 -36.90
C TYR A 223 2.45 8.85 -36.30
N LEU A 224 1.86 7.70 -36.59
CA LEU A 224 2.43 6.40 -36.26
C LEU A 224 3.51 6.06 -37.31
N PRO A 225 4.79 5.85 -36.93
CA PRO A 225 5.86 5.59 -37.91
C PRO A 225 5.59 4.32 -38.73
N SER A 226 5.39 4.43 -40.04
CA SER A 226 5.22 3.28 -40.95
C SER A 226 6.43 2.35 -40.95
N GLU A 227 7.61 2.90 -40.65
CA GLU A 227 8.90 2.24 -40.51
C GLU A 227 8.90 1.17 -39.42
N PHE A 228 8.01 1.27 -38.43
CA PHE A 228 7.89 0.24 -37.39
C PHE A 228 7.47 -1.12 -37.93
N SER A 229 6.88 -1.17 -39.11
CA SER A 229 6.59 -2.43 -39.83
C SER A 229 7.82 -3.27 -40.14
N THR A 230 9.02 -2.67 -40.04
CA THR A 230 10.31 -3.36 -40.29
C THR A 230 10.88 -4.03 -39.05
N PHE A 231 10.31 -3.86 -37.87
CA PHE A 231 10.80 -4.52 -36.65
C PHE A 231 10.74 -6.05 -36.78
N PRO A 232 11.89 -6.76 -36.74
CA PRO A 232 11.91 -8.20 -36.97
C PRO A 232 11.46 -9.04 -35.78
N GLN A 233 11.48 -8.52 -34.55
CA GLN A 233 11.24 -9.26 -33.30
C GLN A 233 10.14 -8.67 -32.42
N LEU A 234 9.50 -7.58 -32.85
CA LEU A 234 8.50 -6.90 -32.03
C LEU A 234 7.28 -7.79 -31.74
N SER A 235 7.08 -8.13 -30.47
CA SER A 235 5.94 -8.91 -29.99
C SER A 235 4.85 -8.04 -29.38
N ILE A 236 5.22 -6.97 -28.65
CA ILE A 236 4.26 -6.09 -27.97
C ILE A 236 4.54 -4.64 -28.38
N LEU A 237 3.56 -4.03 -29.00
CA LEU A 237 3.48 -2.59 -29.26
C LEU A 237 2.32 -2.01 -28.47
N GLN A 238 2.60 -1.16 -27.48
CA GLN A 238 1.58 -0.54 -26.64
C GLN A 238 1.73 0.98 -26.67
N LEU A 239 0.70 1.68 -27.22
CA LEU A 239 0.70 3.10 -27.48
C LEU A 239 -0.50 3.83 -26.85
N ASP A 240 -1.25 3.14 -26.02
CA ASP A 240 -2.51 3.60 -25.43
C ASP A 240 -2.37 4.99 -24.79
N ASN A 241 -3.46 5.79 -24.85
CA ASN A 241 -3.54 7.08 -24.18
C ASN A 241 -2.39 8.01 -24.53
N ASN A 242 -2.28 8.27 -25.80
CA ASN A 242 -1.45 9.29 -26.39
C ASN A 242 -2.33 10.22 -27.24
N ASN A 243 -1.74 11.16 -27.94
CA ASN A 243 -2.46 12.18 -28.72
C ASN A 243 -2.02 12.16 -30.19
N PHE A 244 -2.25 11.03 -30.90
CA PHE A 244 -1.94 10.89 -32.33
C PHE A 244 -3.06 11.43 -33.21
N SER A 245 -3.56 12.65 -32.96
CA SER A 245 -4.71 13.27 -33.65
C SER A 245 -4.56 13.26 -35.15
N GLY A 246 -5.55 12.73 -35.88
CA GLY A 246 -5.58 12.65 -37.34
C GLY A 246 -4.62 11.60 -37.91
N ALA A 247 -4.04 10.72 -37.11
CA ALA A 247 -3.15 9.67 -37.59
C ALA A 247 -3.94 8.41 -37.94
N GLU A 248 -3.66 7.85 -39.11
CA GLU A 248 -4.14 6.53 -39.51
C GLU A 248 -3.21 5.44 -38.99
N ILE A 249 -3.76 4.22 -38.78
CA ILE A 249 -2.95 3.04 -38.54
C ILE A 249 -2.26 2.66 -39.86
N PRO A 250 -0.90 2.67 -39.95
CA PRO A 250 -0.23 2.33 -41.20
C PRO A 250 -0.61 0.93 -41.68
N ALA A 251 -1.03 0.80 -42.94
CA ALA A 251 -1.36 -0.51 -43.53
C ALA A 251 -0.18 -1.48 -43.49
N SER A 252 1.06 -0.97 -43.50
CA SER A 252 2.28 -1.76 -43.33
C SER A 252 2.41 -2.49 -41.99
N TYR A 253 1.64 -2.12 -40.95
CA TYR A 253 1.66 -2.82 -39.67
C TYR A 253 1.13 -4.27 -39.75
N GLY A 254 0.36 -4.59 -40.81
CA GLY A 254 0.03 -5.96 -41.15
C GLY A 254 1.26 -6.88 -41.37
N ASN A 255 2.42 -6.30 -41.71
CA ASN A 255 3.66 -7.06 -41.91
C ASN A 255 4.41 -7.45 -40.62
N LEU A 256 3.95 -7.03 -39.44
CA LEU A 256 4.53 -7.35 -38.15
C LEU A 256 4.26 -8.80 -37.73
N SER A 257 4.88 -9.76 -38.42
CA SER A 257 4.56 -11.20 -38.30
C SER A 257 4.71 -11.80 -36.91
N ASN A 258 5.57 -11.22 -36.06
CA ASN A 258 5.82 -11.66 -34.68
C ASN A 258 4.95 -10.94 -33.64
N LEU A 259 4.13 -9.98 -34.04
CA LEU A 259 3.33 -9.22 -33.11
C LEU A 259 2.27 -10.10 -32.44
N VAL A 260 2.31 -10.16 -31.12
CA VAL A 260 1.37 -10.90 -30.26
C VAL A 260 0.28 -9.95 -29.74
N LYS A 261 0.63 -8.68 -29.54
CA LYS A 261 -0.24 -7.67 -28.95
C LYS A 261 -0.10 -6.31 -29.62
N LEU A 262 -1.23 -5.80 -30.09
CA LEU A 262 -1.39 -4.43 -30.59
C LEU A 262 -2.46 -3.75 -29.72
N CYS A 263 -2.05 -2.77 -28.94
CA CYS A 263 -2.94 -2.03 -28.07
C CYS A 263 -2.90 -0.55 -28.38
N GLY A 264 -4.06 0.02 -28.65
CA GLY A 264 -4.37 1.42 -28.50
C GLY A 264 -5.38 1.63 -27.38
N MET A 265 -5.20 0.99 -26.16
CA MET A 265 -6.31 0.86 -25.21
C MET A 265 -6.14 0.35 -23.83
N SER A 266 -7.22 0.50 -23.06
CA SER A 266 -7.36 0.00 -21.69
C SER A 266 -8.69 -0.72 -21.46
N SER A 267 -8.67 -1.79 -20.68
CA SER A 267 -9.86 -2.33 -20.05
C SER A 267 -10.17 -1.53 -18.78
N SER A 268 -11.27 -0.76 -18.80
CA SER A 268 -11.84 -0.20 -17.58
C SER A 268 -13.17 -0.84 -17.31
N PHE A 269 -13.25 -1.55 -16.18
CA PHE A 269 -14.52 -1.69 -15.49
C PHE A 269 -14.85 -0.33 -14.87
N CYS A 270 -15.62 0.49 -15.59
CA CYS A 270 -16.27 1.63 -15.01
C CYS A 270 -17.69 1.19 -14.62
N ILE A 271 -17.88 0.89 -13.35
CA ILE A 271 -19.22 0.73 -12.78
C ILE A 271 -19.85 2.11 -12.79
N ILE A 272 -20.66 2.39 -13.81
CA ILE A 272 -21.58 3.51 -13.76
C ILE A 272 -22.82 3.01 -13.04
N VAL A 273 -22.87 3.22 -11.73
CA VAL A 273 -24.12 3.12 -10.99
C VAL A 273 -24.97 4.33 -11.39
N TRP A 274 -25.80 4.15 -12.40
CA TRP A 274 -26.92 5.06 -12.62
C TRP A 274 -27.96 4.80 -11.53
N LYS A 275 -27.86 5.52 -10.43
CA LYS A 275 -29.00 5.66 -9.53
C LYS A 275 -30.03 6.50 -10.24
N ARG A 276 -31.12 5.84 -10.66
CA ARG A 276 -32.30 6.45 -11.27
C ARG A 276 -32.96 7.36 -10.23
N TYR A 277 -32.62 8.65 -10.25
CA TYR A 277 -33.48 9.65 -9.66
C TYR A 277 -34.55 9.98 -10.69
N HIS A 278 -35.81 9.77 -10.35
CA HIS A 278 -36.92 10.37 -11.02
C HIS A 278 -36.79 11.88 -10.82
N TYR A 279 -36.38 12.57 -11.86
CA TYR A 279 -36.53 14.01 -11.96
C TYR A 279 -37.76 14.31 -12.83
N ASP A 280 -38.64 15.17 -12.28
CA ASP A 280 -39.76 15.74 -13.00
C ASP A 280 -39.29 16.49 -14.28
N ASP A 281 -40.03 16.31 -15.37
CA ASP A 281 -39.72 16.86 -16.70
C ASP A 281 -39.56 18.40 -16.72
N GLY A 282 -39.98 19.13 -15.68
CA GLY A 282 -39.85 20.59 -15.58
C GLY A 282 -38.45 21.10 -15.31
N MET A 283 -37.53 20.26 -14.83
CA MET A 283 -36.15 20.69 -14.48
C MET A 283 -35.18 20.56 -15.67
N LEU A 284 -35.47 19.73 -16.63
CA LEU A 284 -34.68 19.61 -17.87
C LEU A 284 -34.80 20.85 -18.76
N GLU A 285 -35.96 21.53 -18.75
CA GLU A 285 -36.19 22.72 -19.53
C GLU A 285 -35.56 23.98 -18.95
N ALA A 286 -35.46 24.06 -17.59
CA ALA A 286 -34.71 25.12 -16.90
C ALA A 286 -33.18 24.98 -17.10
N MET A 287 -32.66 23.78 -17.27
CA MET A 287 -31.22 23.55 -17.54
C MET A 287 -30.81 23.82 -18.99
N ARG A 288 -31.75 23.76 -19.94
CA ARG A 288 -31.55 24.18 -21.36
C ARG A 288 -31.46 25.67 -21.53
N LEU A 289 -32.08 26.46 -20.65
CA LEU A 289 -32.12 27.92 -20.69
C LEU A 289 -30.92 28.59 -19.99
N MET A 290 -30.21 27.88 -19.15
CA MET A 290 -28.93 28.35 -18.59
C MET A 290 -27.75 27.76 -19.38
N GLY A 291 -27.42 28.40 -20.50
CA GLY A 291 -26.31 27.99 -21.37
C GLY A 291 -24.96 27.93 -20.70
N SER A 292 -24.71 26.92 -19.87
CA SER A 292 -23.42 26.75 -19.22
C SER A 292 -22.60 25.61 -19.84
N ARG A 293 -21.75 25.98 -20.79
CA ARG A 293 -20.61 25.18 -21.27
C ARG A 293 -19.65 24.70 -20.15
N LYS A 294 -19.87 25.14 -18.91
CA LYS A 294 -19.06 24.76 -17.74
C LYS A 294 -19.38 23.37 -17.19
N PHE A 295 -20.59 22.84 -17.42
CA PHE A 295 -20.97 21.52 -16.91
C PHE A 295 -20.39 20.36 -17.73
N GLU A 296 -20.22 20.54 -19.05
CA GLU A 296 -19.52 19.55 -19.89
C GLU A 296 -18.02 19.47 -19.54
N LEU A 297 -17.40 20.59 -19.15
CA LEU A 297 -15.97 20.58 -18.77
C LEU A 297 -15.69 19.88 -17.43
N VAL A 298 -16.65 19.86 -16.51
CA VAL A 298 -16.49 19.17 -15.20
C VAL A 298 -16.67 17.67 -15.34
N LEU A 299 -17.57 17.20 -16.19
CA LEU A 299 -17.72 15.78 -16.52
C LEU A 299 -16.53 15.23 -17.30
N CYS A 300 -15.91 16.00 -18.18
CA CYS A 300 -14.67 15.63 -18.87
C CYS A 300 -13.45 15.55 -17.93
N LYS A 301 -13.42 16.29 -16.85
CA LYS A 301 -12.29 16.27 -15.89
C LYS A 301 -12.21 14.97 -15.07
N TYR A 302 -13.31 14.24 -14.89
CA TYR A 302 -13.35 12.93 -14.22
C TYR A 302 -13.32 11.73 -15.17
N ARG A 303 -13.38 11.95 -16.50
CA ARG A 303 -13.20 10.93 -17.53
C ARG A 303 -11.76 10.81 -18.03
N ARG A 304 -10.77 11.03 -17.22
CA ARG A 304 -9.38 10.68 -17.51
C ARG A 304 -9.13 9.20 -17.21
N SER A 305 -9.79 8.34 -17.96
CA SER A 305 -9.40 6.95 -18.08
C SER A 305 -9.12 6.66 -19.56
N LEU A 306 -7.91 6.56 -19.88
CA LEU A 306 -7.18 5.55 -20.63
C LEU A 306 -7.68 5.14 -22.02
N ARG A 307 -8.36 6.00 -22.80
CA ARG A 307 -8.81 5.74 -24.16
C ARG A 307 -8.67 7.03 -24.89
N ASN A 308 -7.97 7.05 -25.95
CA ASN A 308 -7.92 8.20 -26.86
C ASN A 308 -6.52 8.40 -27.44
N CYS A 309 -6.20 7.65 -28.47
CA CYS A 309 -5.08 7.99 -29.34
C CYS A 309 -5.51 8.95 -30.46
N SER A 310 -6.81 9.26 -30.54
CA SER A 310 -7.41 10.08 -31.61
C SER A 310 -7.05 9.58 -33.02
N LEU A 311 -6.94 8.25 -33.19
CA LEU A 311 -6.67 7.63 -34.49
C LEU A 311 -7.88 7.71 -35.39
N GLU A 312 -7.68 7.99 -36.69
CA GLU A 312 -8.71 8.13 -37.70
C GLU A 312 -8.53 7.10 -38.82
N GLY A 313 -9.47 7.07 -39.80
CA GLY A 313 -9.37 6.19 -40.95
C GLY A 313 -9.80 4.74 -40.71
N PRO A 314 -9.57 3.85 -41.68
CA PRO A 314 -10.01 2.46 -41.61
C PRO A 314 -9.04 1.59 -40.81
N ILE A 315 -9.57 0.46 -40.28
CA ILE A 315 -8.70 -0.60 -39.70
C ILE A 315 -7.99 -1.30 -40.89
N PRO A 316 -6.65 -1.38 -40.88
CA PRO A 316 -5.92 -2.11 -41.92
C PRO A 316 -6.15 -3.62 -41.84
N ASP A 317 -5.81 -4.35 -42.90
CA ASP A 317 -5.83 -5.82 -42.90
C ASP A 317 -4.72 -6.36 -41.95
N LEU A 318 -5.16 -6.97 -40.86
CA LEU A 318 -4.27 -7.57 -39.84
C LEU A 318 -4.18 -9.11 -39.97
N SER A 319 -4.72 -9.71 -41.02
CA SER A 319 -4.74 -11.17 -41.22
C SER A 319 -3.36 -11.82 -41.38
N TRP A 320 -2.36 -11.02 -41.74
CA TRP A 320 -0.96 -11.46 -41.87
C TRP A 320 -0.24 -11.64 -40.53
N ILE A 321 -0.78 -11.09 -39.44
CA ILE A 321 -0.21 -11.19 -38.10
C ILE A 321 -0.65 -12.51 -37.45
N LYS A 322 0.05 -13.60 -37.72
CA LYS A 322 -0.35 -14.97 -37.31
C LYS A 322 -0.33 -15.21 -35.82
N ASN A 323 0.46 -14.46 -35.05
CA ASN A 323 0.65 -14.62 -33.61
C ASN A 323 -0.21 -13.66 -32.78
N LEU A 324 -1.01 -12.80 -33.41
CA LEU A 324 -1.84 -11.81 -32.70
C LEU A 324 -2.80 -12.51 -31.74
N SER A 325 -2.70 -12.22 -30.47
CA SER A 325 -3.55 -12.78 -29.41
C SER A 325 -4.44 -11.75 -28.71
N TYR A 326 -4.10 -10.46 -28.84
CA TYR A 326 -4.83 -9.37 -28.22
C TYR A 326 -4.89 -8.16 -29.15
N LEU A 327 -6.09 -7.71 -29.50
CA LEU A 327 -6.33 -6.55 -30.35
C LEU A 327 -7.29 -5.60 -29.63
N ASP A 328 -6.85 -4.38 -29.41
CA ASP A 328 -7.68 -3.36 -28.82
C ASP A 328 -7.43 -1.97 -29.41
N LEU A 329 -8.42 -1.47 -30.16
CA LEU A 329 -8.41 -0.20 -30.89
C LEU A 329 -9.57 0.69 -30.49
N SER A 330 -10.18 0.48 -29.32
CA SER A 330 -11.39 1.21 -28.95
C SER A 330 -11.13 2.67 -28.60
N GLN A 331 -12.20 3.46 -28.53
CA GLN A 331 -12.22 4.91 -28.24
C GLN A 331 -11.28 5.74 -29.13
N ASN A 332 -11.35 5.47 -30.39
CA ASN A 332 -10.73 6.24 -31.45
C ASN A 332 -11.81 6.83 -32.39
N GLN A 333 -11.39 7.40 -33.48
CA GLN A 333 -12.29 7.90 -34.55
C GLN A 333 -12.19 7.00 -35.80
N LEU A 334 -11.87 5.71 -35.59
CA LEU A 334 -11.74 4.73 -36.65
C LEU A 334 -13.08 4.54 -37.37
N SER A 335 -13.05 4.48 -38.69
CA SER A 335 -14.23 4.45 -39.56
C SER A 335 -14.13 3.32 -40.60
N GLY A 336 -15.19 3.11 -41.37
CA GLY A 336 -15.24 2.05 -42.39
C GLY A 336 -15.58 0.68 -41.82
N THR A 337 -15.39 -0.37 -42.62
CA THR A 337 -15.72 -1.74 -42.26
C THR A 337 -14.52 -2.50 -41.70
N ILE A 338 -14.77 -3.50 -40.86
CA ILE A 338 -13.71 -4.42 -40.46
C ILE A 338 -13.34 -5.30 -41.67
N PRO A 339 -12.01 -5.46 -41.97
CA PRO A 339 -11.59 -6.36 -43.03
C PRO A 339 -12.10 -7.79 -42.82
N PRO A 340 -12.68 -8.44 -43.85
CA PRO A 340 -13.36 -9.74 -43.72
C PRO A 340 -12.39 -10.93 -43.58
N ASN A 341 -11.08 -10.69 -43.71
CA ASN A 341 -10.05 -11.73 -43.74
C ASN A 341 -9.93 -12.44 -42.37
N ASN A 342 -9.50 -13.71 -42.40
CA ASN A 342 -9.36 -14.51 -41.21
C ASN A 342 -8.21 -13.96 -40.32
N LEU A 343 -8.55 -13.58 -39.14
CA LEU A 343 -7.57 -13.15 -38.13
C LEU A 343 -6.86 -14.35 -37.47
N SER A 344 -5.86 -14.07 -36.66
CA SER A 344 -5.09 -15.10 -35.94
C SER A 344 -5.96 -15.98 -35.03
N ASN A 345 -5.79 -17.30 -35.10
CA ASN A 345 -6.45 -18.27 -34.21
C ASN A 345 -6.04 -18.14 -32.73
N ASN A 346 -4.98 -17.39 -32.46
CA ASN A 346 -4.50 -17.13 -31.10
C ASN A 346 -5.26 -15.98 -30.41
N LEU A 347 -6.18 -15.29 -31.08
CA LEU A 347 -6.91 -14.17 -30.52
C LEU A 347 -7.77 -14.58 -29.32
N THR A 348 -7.51 -13.96 -28.19
CA THR A 348 -8.30 -14.09 -26.96
C THR A 348 -9.21 -12.89 -26.76
N THR A 349 -8.83 -11.71 -27.28
CA THR A 349 -9.52 -10.44 -27.02
C THR A 349 -9.54 -9.57 -28.26
N ILE A 350 -10.73 -9.12 -28.63
CA ILE A 350 -10.97 -8.09 -29.66
C ILE A 350 -11.85 -7.01 -29.05
N VAL A 351 -11.37 -5.78 -29.02
CA VAL A 351 -12.12 -4.63 -28.51
C VAL A 351 -12.00 -3.47 -29.49
N LEU A 352 -13.10 -3.09 -30.07
CA LEU A 352 -13.23 -2.04 -31.08
C LEU A 352 -14.31 -1.01 -30.68
N SER A 353 -14.68 -1.00 -29.40
CA SER A 353 -15.75 -0.15 -28.85
C SER A 353 -15.49 1.34 -29.03
N ASP A 354 -16.54 2.16 -29.01
CA ASP A 354 -16.44 3.61 -29.05
C ASP A 354 -15.62 4.11 -30.25
N ASN A 355 -16.05 3.75 -31.49
CA ASN A 355 -15.49 4.18 -32.76
C ASN A 355 -16.61 4.58 -33.73
N GLN A 356 -16.27 4.82 -35.00
CA GLN A 356 -17.20 5.12 -36.07
C GLN A 356 -17.29 3.97 -37.12
N LEU A 357 -16.99 2.72 -36.64
CA LEU A 357 -16.98 1.55 -37.50
C LEU A 357 -18.39 1.18 -37.96
N ASN A 358 -18.52 0.71 -39.20
CA ASN A 358 -19.78 0.35 -39.83
C ASN A 358 -19.74 -1.01 -40.56
N GLY A 359 -20.77 -1.36 -41.31
CA GLY A 359 -20.89 -2.65 -41.99
C GLY A 359 -21.34 -3.77 -41.06
N SER A 360 -21.21 -5.02 -41.50
CA SER A 360 -21.57 -6.19 -40.69
C SER A 360 -20.42 -6.71 -39.82
N ILE A 361 -20.78 -7.43 -38.74
CA ILE A 361 -19.82 -8.18 -37.96
C ILE A 361 -19.21 -9.29 -38.84
N PRO A 362 -17.88 -9.38 -38.99
CA PRO A 362 -17.28 -10.40 -39.86
C PRO A 362 -17.58 -11.84 -39.38
N GLU A 363 -17.98 -12.71 -40.31
CA GLU A 363 -18.22 -14.11 -40.02
C GLU A 363 -16.97 -14.82 -39.49
N SER A 364 -15.78 -14.37 -39.91
CA SER A 364 -14.50 -14.89 -39.47
C SER A 364 -14.32 -14.89 -37.95
N PHE A 365 -15.02 -14.05 -37.19
CA PHE A 365 -14.98 -14.03 -35.72
C PHE A 365 -15.59 -15.27 -35.08
N SER A 366 -16.50 -15.98 -35.78
CA SER A 366 -17.08 -17.23 -35.32
C SER A 366 -16.08 -18.39 -35.27
N TYR A 367 -14.98 -18.28 -36.01
CA TYR A 367 -13.95 -19.33 -36.11
C TYR A 367 -12.76 -19.13 -35.18
N LEU A 368 -12.78 -18.14 -34.26
CA LEU A 368 -11.68 -17.82 -33.35
C LEU A 368 -11.75 -18.69 -32.06
N PRO A 369 -10.96 -19.77 -31.91
CA PRO A 369 -11.19 -20.81 -30.90
C PRO A 369 -10.90 -20.34 -29.47
N LEU A 370 -9.99 -19.37 -29.29
CA LEU A 370 -9.53 -18.90 -27.97
C LEU A 370 -10.18 -17.58 -27.52
N LEU A 371 -11.14 -17.04 -28.27
CA LEU A 371 -11.74 -15.74 -27.98
C LEU A 371 -12.51 -15.76 -26.65
N GLN A 372 -12.18 -14.84 -25.75
CA GLN A 372 -12.79 -14.61 -24.44
C GLN A 372 -13.60 -13.32 -24.38
N LYS A 373 -13.22 -12.34 -25.19
CA LYS A 373 -13.90 -11.04 -25.26
C LYS A 373 -13.98 -10.52 -26.68
N LEU A 374 -15.21 -10.20 -27.11
CA LEU A 374 -15.53 -9.44 -28.31
C LEU A 374 -16.35 -8.24 -27.89
N SER A 375 -15.82 -7.03 -28.01
CA SER A 375 -16.48 -5.77 -27.66
C SER A 375 -16.49 -4.85 -28.87
N LEU A 376 -17.69 -4.63 -29.40
CA LEU A 376 -17.96 -3.81 -30.60
C LEU A 376 -18.93 -2.68 -30.27
N ASP A 377 -19.25 -2.48 -29.02
CA ASP A 377 -20.25 -1.53 -28.54
C ASP A 377 -19.94 -0.08 -28.95
N ASN A 378 -20.98 0.74 -29.01
CA ASN A 378 -20.88 2.16 -29.39
C ASN A 378 -20.21 2.38 -30.77
N ASN A 379 -20.75 1.76 -31.81
CA ASN A 379 -20.34 1.89 -33.22
C ASN A 379 -21.56 1.99 -34.12
N PHE A 380 -21.39 1.86 -35.44
CA PHE A 380 -22.49 1.89 -36.45
C PHE A 380 -22.67 0.56 -37.16
N PHE A 381 -22.33 -0.58 -36.49
CA PHE A 381 -22.49 -1.90 -37.09
C PHE A 381 -23.94 -2.21 -37.42
N THR A 382 -24.17 -2.80 -38.62
CA THR A 382 -25.47 -3.14 -39.16
C THR A 382 -25.59 -4.63 -39.44
N GLY A 383 -26.77 -5.11 -39.92
CA GLY A 383 -26.97 -6.51 -40.23
C GLY A 383 -27.37 -7.35 -39.04
N SER A 384 -26.88 -8.58 -38.98
CA SER A 384 -27.30 -9.59 -38.00
C SER A 384 -26.18 -10.07 -37.11
N VAL A 385 -26.50 -10.49 -35.89
CA VAL A 385 -25.61 -11.27 -35.01
C VAL A 385 -25.85 -12.76 -35.28
N THR A 386 -24.82 -13.54 -35.60
CA THR A 386 -24.92 -14.99 -35.75
C THR A 386 -24.65 -15.73 -34.44
N VAL A 387 -25.43 -16.79 -34.17
CA VAL A 387 -25.22 -17.67 -33.03
C VAL A 387 -23.94 -18.51 -33.16
N ASP A 388 -23.35 -18.62 -34.36
CA ASP A 388 -22.07 -19.29 -34.60
C ASP A 388 -20.91 -18.71 -33.79
N LEU A 389 -21.05 -17.46 -33.35
CA LEU A 389 -20.07 -16.82 -32.43
C LEU A 389 -19.84 -17.61 -31.15
N TRP A 390 -20.79 -18.46 -30.73
CA TRP A 390 -20.68 -19.27 -29.52
C TRP A 390 -21.05 -20.77 -29.73
N GLN A 391 -21.86 -21.15 -30.72
CA GLN A 391 -22.33 -22.53 -30.88
C GLN A 391 -21.23 -23.52 -31.28
N ASN A 392 -20.27 -23.09 -32.08
CA ASN A 392 -19.20 -23.96 -32.60
C ASN A 392 -17.99 -24.08 -31.66
N ARG A 393 -18.17 -23.80 -30.37
CA ARG A 393 -17.06 -23.74 -29.38
C ARG A 393 -17.27 -24.76 -28.28
N SER A 394 -16.20 -25.50 -27.93
CA SER A 394 -16.15 -26.30 -26.72
C SER A 394 -15.66 -25.41 -25.56
N PHE A 395 -16.54 -25.09 -24.63
CA PHE A 395 -16.16 -24.35 -23.42
C PHE A 395 -15.67 -25.33 -22.35
N SER A 396 -14.43 -25.14 -21.83
CA SER A 396 -14.04 -25.75 -20.56
C SER A 396 -14.82 -25.10 -19.41
N SER A 397 -14.93 -25.78 -18.27
CA SER A 397 -15.66 -25.27 -17.11
C SER A 397 -15.19 -23.87 -16.62
N ALA A 398 -13.95 -23.49 -16.93
CA ALA A 398 -13.37 -22.21 -16.58
C ALA A 398 -13.41 -21.17 -17.71
N ALA A 399 -13.74 -21.54 -18.93
CA ALA A 399 -13.74 -20.63 -20.08
C ALA A 399 -15.03 -19.78 -20.11
N ARG A 400 -14.89 -18.48 -20.35
CA ARG A 400 -15.99 -17.54 -20.51
C ARG A 400 -15.83 -16.76 -21.81
N LEU A 401 -16.94 -16.35 -22.43
CA LEU A 401 -16.98 -15.48 -23.60
C LEU A 401 -17.91 -14.31 -23.35
N LEU A 402 -17.39 -13.10 -23.40
CA LEU A 402 -18.18 -11.86 -23.40
C LEU A 402 -18.32 -11.35 -24.83
N ILE A 403 -19.54 -11.18 -25.29
CA ILE A 403 -19.90 -10.55 -26.55
C ILE A 403 -20.70 -9.28 -26.21
N ASP A 404 -20.08 -8.13 -26.40
CA ASP A 404 -20.71 -6.83 -26.18
C ASP A 404 -20.85 -6.09 -27.51
N VAL A 405 -22.07 -5.95 -27.97
CA VAL A 405 -22.40 -5.26 -29.21
C VAL A 405 -23.47 -4.16 -29.02
N GLN A 406 -23.56 -3.64 -27.80
CA GLN A 406 -24.50 -2.60 -27.40
C GLN A 406 -24.38 -1.35 -28.28
N ASN A 407 -25.44 -0.57 -28.34
CA ASN A 407 -25.48 0.74 -29.04
C ASN A 407 -24.90 0.69 -30.46
N ASN A 408 -25.43 -0.22 -31.27
CA ASN A 408 -25.19 -0.35 -32.70
C ASN A 408 -26.50 -0.30 -33.49
N SER A 409 -26.46 -0.61 -34.78
CA SER A 409 -27.62 -0.64 -35.68
C SER A 409 -27.99 -2.08 -36.15
N LEU A 410 -27.67 -3.08 -35.29
CA LEU A 410 -27.97 -4.48 -35.57
C LEU A 410 -29.47 -4.75 -35.54
N SER A 411 -30.01 -5.43 -36.56
CA SER A 411 -31.45 -5.55 -36.79
C SER A 411 -32.00 -6.95 -36.59
N ASN A 412 -31.17 -7.99 -36.63
CA ASN A 412 -31.59 -9.38 -36.56
C ASN A 412 -30.60 -10.30 -35.88
N ILE A 413 -31.05 -11.55 -35.55
CA ILE A 413 -30.20 -12.65 -35.06
C ILE A 413 -30.39 -13.82 -36.00
N ILE A 414 -29.29 -14.47 -36.41
CA ILE A 414 -29.31 -15.65 -37.25
C ILE A 414 -29.04 -16.87 -36.37
N GLY A 415 -30.05 -17.80 -36.31
CA GLY A 415 -30.04 -18.98 -35.46
C GLY A 415 -30.88 -18.85 -34.18
N ASP A 416 -30.93 -19.90 -33.38
CA ASP A 416 -31.69 -19.94 -32.13
C ASP A 416 -30.93 -19.26 -30.99
N LEU A 417 -31.54 -18.27 -30.33
CA LEU A 417 -30.94 -17.47 -29.28
C LEU A 417 -30.97 -18.23 -27.95
N ASP A 418 -30.01 -19.13 -27.76
CA ASP A 418 -29.81 -19.91 -26.52
C ASP A 418 -28.30 -20.01 -26.20
N PRO A 419 -27.67 -18.92 -25.74
CA PRO A 419 -26.26 -18.94 -25.40
C PRO A 419 -26.02 -19.75 -24.12
N PRO A 420 -24.95 -20.59 -24.08
CA PRO A 420 -24.56 -21.33 -22.89
C PRO A 420 -24.27 -20.42 -21.69
N VAL A 421 -24.31 -20.97 -20.46
CA VAL A 421 -24.10 -20.24 -19.19
C VAL A 421 -22.75 -19.47 -19.16
N ASN A 422 -21.76 -19.97 -19.90
CA ASN A 422 -20.43 -19.36 -19.99
C ASN A 422 -20.35 -18.21 -21.02
N VAL A 423 -21.44 -17.91 -21.71
CA VAL A 423 -21.51 -16.85 -22.72
C VAL A 423 -22.35 -15.71 -22.20
N MET A 424 -21.74 -14.53 -22.15
CA MET A 424 -22.44 -13.28 -21.82
C MET A 424 -22.64 -12.46 -23.09
N LEU A 425 -23.89 -12.30 -23.50
CA LEU A 425 -24.29 -11.52 -24.68
C LEU A 425 -24.95 -10.22 -24.21
N ARG A 426 -24.56 -9.07 -24.80
CA ARG A 426 -25.13 -7.74 -24.54
C ARG A 426 -25.56 -7.10 -25.85
N LEU A 427 -26.86 -6.82 -25.98
CA LEU A 427 -27.50 -6.30 -27.21
C LEU A 427 -28.17 -4.93 -27.03
N GLN A 428 -28.20 -4.40 -25.79
CA GLN A 428 -28.90 -3.15 -25.47
C GLN A 428 -28.60 -2.03 -26.48
N GLY A 429 -29.60 -1.22 -26.82
CA GLY A 429 -29.44 -0.08 -27.73
C GLY A 429 -29.50 -0.44 -29.22
N ASN A 430 -29.63 -1.72 -29.61
CA ASN A 430 -29.78 -2.14 -31.01
C ASN A 430 -31.25 -2.22 -31.44
N PRO A 431 -31.58 -2.00 -32.74
CA PRO A 431 -32.93 -2.21 -33.30
C PRO A 431 -33.46 -3.64 -33.08
N VAL A 432 -32.59 -4.65 -33.06
CA VAL A 432 -32.95 -6.05 -32.80
C VAL A 432 -33.71 -6.25 -31.50
N CYS A 433 -33.47 -5.45 -30.50
CA CYS A 433 -34.15 -5.49 -29.19
C CYS A 433 -35.65 -5.10 -29.26
N ARG A 434 -36.09 -4.50 -30.37
CA ARG A 434 -37.48 -4.16 -30.62
C ARG A 434 -38.21 -5.19 -31.52
N ASN A 435 -37.49 -6.24 -31.96
CA ASN A 435 -38.04 -7.24 -32.85
C ASN A 435 -38.86 -8.27 -32.06
N ALA A 436 -40.18 -8.14 -32.11
CA ALA A 436 -41.12 -9.03 -31.39
C ALA A 436 -41.11 -10.49 -31.88
N ASN A 437 -40.47 -10.79 -33.01
CA ASN A 437 -40.42 -12.14 -33.58
C ASN A 437 -39.28 -13.00 -32.95
N ILE A 438 -38.35 -12.42 -32.22
CA ILE A 438 -37.26 -13.15 -31.60
C ILE A 438 -37.63 -13.52 -30.17
N LYS A 439 -37.83 -14.83 -29.94
CA LYS A 439 -38.13 -15.35 -28.60
C LYS A 439 -36.93 -15.15 -27.65
N ASN A 440 -37.20 -14.87 -26.36
CA ASN A 440 -36.20 -14.78 -25.29
C ASN A 440 -35.10 -13.71 -25.43
N ILE A 441 -35.31 -12.65 -26.23
CA ILE A 441 -34.31 -11.59 -26.43
C ILE A 441 -34.20 -10.62 -25.23
N SER A 442 -35.26 -10.48 -24.43
CA SER A 442 -35.37 -9.50 -23.35
C SER A 442 -34.19 -9.52 -22.33
N PRO A 443 -33.64 -10.68 -21.90
CA PRO A 443 -32.51 -10.74 -20.97
C PRO A 443 -31.25 -10.09 -21.51
N PHE A 444 -31.05 -10.05 -22.82
CA PHE A 444 -29.85 -9.54 -23.49
C PHE A 444 -29.95 -8.05 -23.84
N CYS A 445 -31.16 -7.48 -23.73
CA CYS A 445 -31.50 -6.11 -24.09
C CYS A 445 -31.72 -5.18 -22.91
N GLY A 446 -31.66 -5.69 -21.69
CA GLY A 446 -31.73 -4.91 -20.44
C GLY A 446 -30.39 -4.36 -20.02
N PRO A 447 -30.35 -3.43 -19.04
CA PRO A 447 -29.11 -3.05 -18.40
C PRO A 447 -28.50 -4.29 -17.76
N GLY A 448 -27.34 -4.71 -18.23
CA GLY A 448 -26.68 -5.93 -17.79
C GLY A 448 -26.43 -5.90 -16.27
N ALA A 449 -26.75 -6.98 -15.57
CA ALA A 449 -26.28 -7.19 -14.21
C ALA A 449 -24.76 -7.37 -14.23
N ASP A 450 -24.05 -6.48 -13.56
CA ASP A 450 -22.62 -6.62 -13.37
C ASP A 450 -22.34 -7.91 -12.58
N ILE A 451 -21.75 -8.87 -13.25
CA ILE A 451 -21.21 -10.05 -12.55
C ILE A 451 -19.92 -9.60 -11.89
N ASN A 452 -20.00 -9.33 -10.58
CA ASN A 452 -18.84 -9.26 -9.74
C ASN A 452 -18.06 -10.58 -9.89
N ASP A 453 -16.75 -10.48 -10.16
CA ASP A 453 -15.82 -11.57 -10.06
C ASP A 453 -15.86 -12.14 -8.63
N VAL A 454 -16.71 -13.10 -8.41
CA VAL A 454 -16.64 -13.93 -7.22
C VAL A 454 -15.50 -14.91 -7.50
N PRO A 455 -14.41 -14.90 -6.73
CA PRO A 455 -13.42 -15.95 -6.85
C PRO A 455 -14.15 -17.26 -6.59
N SER A 456 -14.19 -18.11 -7.60
CA SER A 456 -14.69 -19.48 -7.46
C SER A 456 -13.80 -20.17 -6.44
N ASN A 457 -14.35 -20.43 -5.24
CA ASN A 457 -13.75 -21.38 -4.34
C ASN A 457 -13.63 -22.72 -5.09
N SER A 458 -12.43 -23.06 -5.50
CA SER A 458 -12.11 -24.39 -5.95
C SER A 458 -12.18 -25.33 -4.75
N THR A 459 -13.37 -25.82 -4.48
CA THR A 459 -13.58 -26.97 -3.59
C THR A 459 -13.43 -28.23 -4.42
N ASN A 460 -12.23 -28.73 -4.52
CA ASN A 460 -11.99 -30.14 -4.79
C ASN A 460 -10.60 -30.54 -4.35
N SER A 461 -10.45 -30.97 -3.11
CA SER A 461 -9.57 -32.07 -2.80
C SER A 461 -9.95 -32.67 -1.43
N ASN A 462 -10.51 -33.86 -1.45
CA ASN A 462 -10.68 -34.74 -0.30
C ASN A 462 -9.31 -35.22 0.22
N LYS A 463 -8.62 -34.38 1.00
CA LYS A 463 -7.58 -34.80 1.94
C LYS A 463 -7.65 -33.86 3.14
N HIS A 464 -8.33 -34.30 4.19
CA HIS A 464 -8.48 -33.59 5.41
C HIS A 464 -7.17 -33.55 6.21
N CYS A 465 -6.43 -32.44 6.13
CA CYS A 465 -5.55 -32.07 7.22
C CYS A 465 -6.31 -31.09 8.12
N PRO A 466 -6.28 -31.26 9.46
CA PRO A 466 -6.87 -30.27 10.36
C PRO A 466 -6.20 -28.92 10.14
N ILE A 467 -6.97 -27.85 10.02
CA ILE A 467 -6.51 -26.45 9.80
C ILE A 467 -5.52 -25.98 10.89
N GLN A 468 -5.44 -26.68 12.02
CA GLN A 468 -4.56 -26.42 13.17
C GLN A 468 -3.18 -27.08 13.09
N ALA A 469 -2.81 -27.75 11.98
CA ALA A 469 -1.60 -28.56 11.92
C ALA A 469 -0.28 -27.77 11.79
N CYS A 470 -0.33 -26.48 11.44
CA CYS A 470 0.89 -25.67 11.26
C CYS A 470 1.16 -24.74 12.46
N PRO A 471 2.43 -24.64 12.92
CA PRO A 471 2.80 -23.72 14.00
C PRO A 471 2.53 -22.26 13.64
N ILE A 472 1.77 -21.56 14.48
CA ILE A 472 1.34 -20.17 14.25
C ILE A 472 2.52 -19.22 14.44
N ASP A 473 3.51 -19.57 15.25
CA ASP A 473 4.56 -18.66 15.72
C ASP A 473 5.65 -18.32 14.69
N ASN A 474 5.75 -19.06 13.56
CA ASN A 474 6.84 -18.95 12.60
C ASN A 474 6.40 -18.68 11.15
N TYR A 475 5.22 -18.15 10.92
CA TYR A 475 4.67 -17.92 9.57
C TYR A 475 4.55 -19.17 8.71
N PHE A 476 4.41 -20.35 9.34
CA PHE A 476 4.17 -21.61 8.62
C PHE A 476 2.76 -21.65 8.05
N GLU A 477 2.68 -22.12 6.81
CA GLU A 477 1.41 -22.32 6.12
C GLU A 477 1.37 -23.76 5.59
N TYR A 478 0.16 -24.30 5.48
CA TYR A 478 -0.06 -25.61 4.88
C TYR A 478 0.15 -25.56 3.38
N VAL A 479 0.88 -26.54 2.84
CA VAL A 479 1.14 -26.68 1.40
C VAL A 479 0.21 -27.77 0.85
N PRO A 480 -0.90 -27.39 0.15
CA PRO A 480 -2.00 -28.32 -0.18
C PRO A 480 -1.61 -29.51 -1.05
N GLU A 481 -0.75 -29.29 -2.04
CA GLU A 481 -0.37 -30.27 -3.07
C GLU A 481 0.98 -30.94 -2.80
N SER A 482 1.51 -30.79 -1.58
CA SER A 482 2.77 -31.40 -1.19
C SER A 482 2.72 -32.92 -1.29
N PRO A 483 3.79 -33.60 -1.79
CA PRO A 483 3.91 -35.05 -1.77
C PRO A 483 3.97 -35.62 -0.34
N VAL A 484 4.31 -34.81 0.66
CA VAL A 484 4.30 -35.17 2.08
C VAL A 484 2.97 -34.74 2.69
N PRO A 485 2.17 -35.68 3.26
CA PRO A 485 0.90 -35.30 3.88
C PRO A 485 1.06 -34.29 5.00
N CYS A 486 0.19 -33.25 5.02
CA CYS A 486 0.15 -32.18 6.03
C CYS A 486 1.49 -31.46 6.19
N PHE A 487 2.18 -31.20 5.10
CA PHE A 487 3.43 -30.45 5.11
C PHE A 487 3.18 -28.98 5.40
N CYS A 488 3.86 -28.45 6.42
CA CYS A 488 3.84 -27.04 6.79
C CYS A 488 5.19 -26.40 6.46
N ALA A 489 5.16 -25.25 5.79
CA ALA A 489 6.36 -24.54 5.39
C ALA A 489 6.18 -23.02 5.47
N SER A 490 7.27 -22.29 5.70
CA SER A 490 7.30 -20.84 5.66
C SER A 490 7.52 -20.37 4.22
N PRO A 491 6.55 -19.66 3.58
CA PRO A 491 6.69 -19.22 2.19
C PRO A 491 7.53 -17.96 2.06
N LEU A 492 8.23 -17.84 0.93
CA LEU A 492 8.65 -16.54 0.39
C LEU A 492 7.44 -15.87 -0.25
N ARG A 493 7.19 -14.60 0.08
CA ARG A 493 6.08 -13.83 -0.45
C ARG A 493 6.59 -12.82 -1.47
N ILE A 494 6.03 -12.89 -2.67
CA ILE A 494 6.48 -12.11 -3.81
C ILE A 494 5.30 -11.35 -4.39
N GLY A 495 5.44 -10.03 -4.47
CA GLY A 495 4.54 -9.20 -5.27
C GLY A 495 5.01 -9.18 -6.72
N TYR A 496 4.16 -9.62 -7.64
CA TYR A 496 4.46 -9.84 -9.03
C TYR A 496 3.39 -9.20 -9.91
N ARG A 497 3.76 -8.51 -10.97
CA ARG A 497 2.82 -7.87 -11.89
C ARG A 497 3.15 -8.22 -13.33
N LEU A 498 2.16 -8.72 -14.06
CA LEU A 498 2.21 -8.83 -15.51
C LEU A 498 1.84 -7.46 -16.10
N LYS A 499 2.72 -6.86 -16.89
CA LYS A 499 2.50 -5.52 -17.46
C LYS A 499 1.57 -5.52 -18.66
N SER A 500 1.57 -6.58 -19.43
CA SER A 500 0.82 -6.63 -20.68
C SER A 500 0.48 -8.10 -21.08
N PRO A 501 -0.34 -8.80 -20.26
CA PRO A 501 -0.76 -10.17 -20.62
C PRO A 501 -1.66 -10.17 -21.86
N SER A 502 -1.64 -11.28 -22.61
CA SER A 502 -2.39 -11.46 -23.85
C SER A 502 -3.81 -12.01 -23.65
N PHE A 503 -4.37 -11.83 -22.46
CA PHE A 503 -5.72 -12.26 -22.08
C PHE A 503 -6.38 -11.24 -21.15
N CYS A 504 -7.70 -11.29 -21.05
CA CYS A 504 -8.48 -10.43 -20.15
C CYS A 504 -9.13 -11.18 -18.98
N TYR A 505 -9.04 -12.51 -18.98
CA TYR A 505 -9.59 -13.38 -17.94
C TYR A 505 -8.56 -14.45 -17.59
N PHE A 506 -8.07 -14.44 -16.34
CA PHE A 506 -6.89 -15.22 -15.92
C PHE A 506 -7.17 -16.69 -15.57
N PRO A 507 -8.29 -17.07 -14.93
CA PRO A 507 -8.48 -18.42 -14.39
C PRO A 507 -8.19 -19.60 -15.34
N PRO A 508 -8.47 -19.54 -16.66
CA PRO A 508 -8.12 -20.63 -17.56
C PRO A 508 -6.62 -20.86 -17.73
N TYR A 509 -5.80 -19.86 -17.37
CA TYR A 509 -4.34 -19.85 -17.57
C TYR A 509 -3.56 -19.99 -16.28
N GLU A 510 -4.23 -20.12 -15.12
CA GLU A 510 -3.60 -20.20 -13.80
C GLU A 510 -2.59 -21.35 -13.73
N TYR A 511 -2.99 -22.56 -14.10
CA TYR A 511 -2.10 -23.73 -14.15
C TYR A 511 -0.92 -23.54 -15.13
N ALA A 512 -1.18 -22.99 -16.32
CA ALA A 512 -0.12 -22.72 -17.30
C ALA A 512 0.88 -21.67 -16.78
N PHE A 513 0.40 -20.70 -16.02
CA PHE A 513 1.24 -19.69 -15.40
C PHE A 513 2.08 -20.26 -14.25
N GLU A 514 1.51 -21.09 -13.38
CA GLU A 514 2.24 -21.79 -12.33
C GLU A 514 3.31 -22.72 -12.92
N SER A 515 2.99 -23.45 -14.00
CA SER A 515 3.95 -24.28 -14.74
C SER A 515 5.08 -23.45 -15.36
N TYR A 516 4.76 -22.27 -15.91
CA TYR A 516 5.76 -21.34 -16.43
C TYR A 516 6.69 -20.81 -15.32
N LEU A 517 6.14 -20.41 -14.17
CA LEU A 517 6.94 -19.94 -13.03
C LEU A 517 7.83 -21.04 -12.46
N THR A 518 7.29 -22.24 -12.25
CA THR A 518 8.04 -23.36 -11.68
C THR A 518 9.19 -23.79 -12.58
N SER A 519 8.95 -23.88 -13.89
CA SER A 519 10.02 -24.17 -14.86
C SER A 519 11.11 -23.10 -14.88
N SER A 520 10.72 -21.82 -14.83
CA SER A 520 11.66 -20.68 -14.82
C SER A 520 12.50 -20.59 -13.54
N LEU A 521 11.92 -21.00 -12.41
CA LEU A 521 12.56 -20.98 -11.09
C LEU A 521 13.25 -22.30 -10.73
N SER A 522 13.11 -23.36 -11.56
CA SER A 522 13.56 -24.72 -11.25
C SER A 522 12.96 -25.24 -9.93
N LEU A 523 11.64 -25.05 -9.78
CA LEU A 523 10.83 -25.51 -8.64
C LEU A 523 9.85 -26.60 -9.10
N ASN A 524 9.30 -27.35 -8.16
CA ASN A 524 8.18 -28.27 -8.41
C ASN A 524 6.86 -27.51 -8.39
N LEU A 525 5.83 -28.01 -9.07
CA LEU A 525 4.53 -27.34 -9.21
C LEU A 525 3.90 -27.00 -7.84
N TYR A 526 3.93 -27.92 -6.88
CA TYR A 526 3.38 -27.71 -5.53
C TYR A 526 4.09 -26.62 -4.70
N GLN A 527 5.27 -26.18 -5.13
CA GLN A 527 6.04 -25.15 -4.44
C GLN A 527 5.60 -23.73 -4.81
N VAL A 528 4.74 -23.56 -5.80
CA VAL A 528 4.22 -22.24 -6.22
C VAL A 528 2.73 -22.20 -5.93
N SER A 529 2.25 -21.11 -5.36
CA SER A 529 0.83 -20.87 -5.14
C SER A 529 0.50 -19.39 -5.36
N ILE A 530 -0.58 -19.14 -6.07
CA ILE A 530 -1.11 -17.78 -6.28
C ILE A 530 -2.03 -17.46 -5.11
N ASN A 531 -1.59 -16.57 -4.21
CA ASN A 531 -2.37 -16.20 -3.04
C ASN A 531 -3.58 -15.33 -3.40
N SER A 532 -3.38 -14.39 -4.31
CA SER A 532 -4.43 -13.48 -4.81
C SER A 532 -3.96 -12.80 -6.07
N TYR A 533 -4.91 -12.35 -6.89
CA TYR A 533 -4.62 -11.50 -8.04
C TYR A 533 -5.71 -10.45 -8.23
N SER A 534 -5.35 -9.34 -8.86
CA SER A 534 -6.26 -8.25 -9.19
C SER A 534 -5.85 -7.56 -10.49
N TRP A 535 -6.84 -7.16 -11.30
CA TRP A 535 -6.59 -6.35 -12.48
C TRP A 535 -6.44 -4.89 -12.09
N GLU A 536 -5.42 -4.25 -12.63
CA GLU A 536 -5.19 -2.81 -12.50
C GLU A 536 -5.56 -2.08 -13.79
N LYS A 537 -5.57 -0.75 -13.72
CA LYS A 537 -5.81 0.10 -14.88
C LYS A 537 -4.75 -0.16 -15.97
N GLY A 538 -5.20 -0.39 -17.18
CA GLY A 538 -4.42 -0.97 -18.27
C GLY A 538 -4.50 -2.51 -18.18
N PRO A 539 -4.08 -3.25 -19.20
CA PRO A 539 -4.09 -4.71 -19.13
C PRO A 539 -2.93 -5.20 -18.22
N ARG A 540 -2.99 -4.85 -16.93
CA ARG A 540 -1.99 -5.22 -15.92
C ARG A 540 -2.63 -6.12 -14.89
N LEU A 541 -1.96 -7.23 -14.58
CA LEU A 541 -2.42 -8.20 -13.60
C LEU A 541 -1.42 -8.28 -12.46
N THR A 542 -1.80 -7.72 -11.31
CA THR A 542 -1.00 -7.80 -10.08
C THR A 542 -1.35 -9.06 -9.32
N MET A 543 -0.34 -9.79 -8.89
CA MET A 543 -0.44 -11.06 -8.17
C MET A 543 0.43 -11.07 -6.93
N TYR A 544 -0.01 -11.79 -5.93
CA TYR A 544 0.79 -12.12 -4.75
C TYR A 544 1.05 -13.61 -4.74
N LEU A 545 2.32 -13.96 -4.93
CA LEU A 545 2.78 -15.34 -5.03
C LEU A 545 3.36 -15.80 -3.69
N LYS A 546 3.20 -17.08 -3.39
CA LYS A 546 3.86 -17.80 -2.32
C LYS A 546 4.74 -18.88 -2.91
N LEU A 547 6.02 -18.86 -2.59
CA LEU A 547 6.94 -19.94 -2.94
C LEU A 547 7.28 -20.72 -1.69
N PHE A 548 7.14 -22.04 -1.75
CA PHE A 548 7.39 -22.96 -0.65
C PHE A 548 8.68 -23.75 -0.86
N PRO A 549 9.42 -24.08 0.21
CA PRO A 549 10.60 -24.96 0.11
C PRO A 549 10.21 -26.38 -0.30
N VAL A 550 11.20 -27.14 -0.73
CA VAL A 550 11.01 -28.57 -1.06
C VAL A 550 10.53 -29.32 0.19
N ALA A 551 9.52 -30.16 0.00
CA ALA A 551 9.06 -31.07 1.04
C ALA A 551 10.14 -32.15 1.29
N SER A 552 10.98 -31.92 2.31
CA SER A 552 12.04 -32.85 2.71
C SER A 552 11.61 -33.72 3.88
N ALA A 553 12.24 -34.91 4.01
CA ALA A 553 12.02 -35.80 5.13
C ALA A 553 12.38 -35.18 6.49
N ASP A 554 13.28 -34.23 6.50
CA ASP A 554 13.74 -33.51 7.71
C ASP A 554 12.73 -32.49 8.26
N ARG A 555 11.62 -32.28 7.55
CA ARG A 555 10.52 -31.35 7.91
C ARG A 555 10.99 -29.95 8.32
N SER A 556 12.13 -29.49 7.83
CA SER A 556 12.65 -28.15 8.19
C SER A 556 11.69 -27.02 7.76
N GLY A 557 10.95 -27.19 6.69
CA GLY A 557 9.94 -26.24 6.19
C GLY A 557 10.49 -24.87 5.83
N TYR A 558 11.80 -24.73 5.62
CA TYR A 558 12.47 -23.48 5.26
C TYR A 558 13.32 -23.62 4.01
N PHE A 559 13.45 -22.53 3.25
CA PHE A 559 14.50 -22.39 2.25
C PHE A 559 15.86 -22.17 2.92
N ASN A 560 16.91 -22.72 2.34
CA ASN A 560 18.27 -22.33 2.72
C ASN A 560 18.64 -20.95 2.11
N THR A 561 19.63 -20.28 2.68
CA THR A 561 20.04 -18.94 2.27
C THR A 561 20.47 -18.88 0.80
N SER A 562 21.18 -19.87 0.30
CA SER A 562 21.65 -19.92 -1.09
C SER A 562 20.49 -19.98 -2.08
N GLU A 563 19.43 -20.73 -1.75
CA GLU A 563 18.24 -20.85 -2.58
C GLU A 563 17.41 -19.55 -2.59
N ILE A 564 17.29 -18.88 -1.43
CA ILE A 564 16.64 -17.55 -1.35
C ILE A 564 17.38 -16.54 -2.24
N LEU A 565 18.72 -16.51 -2.16
CA LEU A 565 19.54 -15.63 -2.96
C LEU A 565 19.43 -15.94 -4.44
N ARG A 566 19.41 -17.24 -4.83
CA ARG A 566 19.22 -17.71 -6.21
C ARG A 566 17.86 -17.25 -6.76
N ILE A 567 16.77 -17.48 -6.03
CA ILE A 567 15.42 -17.08 -6.44
C ILE A 567 15.35 -15.54 -6.57
N ARG A 568 15.89 -14.81 -5.60
CA ARG A 568 15.95 -13.36 -5.64
C ARG A 568 16.73 -12.85 -6.86
N ASP A 569 17.86 -13.43 -7.16
CA ASP A 569 18.69 -13.07 -8.32
C ASP A 569 17.94 -13.28 -9.63
N ILE A 570 17.23 -14.41 -9.80
CA ILE A 570 16.44 -14.66 -11.01
C ILE A 570 15.41 -13.55 -11.23
N PHE A 571 14.69 -13.14 -10.17
CA PHE A 571 13.69 -12.08 -10.28
C PHE A 571 14.28 -10.69 -10.51
N THR A 572 15.39 -10.35 -9.83
CA THR A 572 15.97 -9.00 -9.85
C THR A 572 16.91 -8.75 -11.02
N SER A 573 17.51 -9.80 -11.58
CA SER A 573 18.39 -9.72 -12.76
C SER A 573 17.68 -10.09 -14.08
N TRP A 574 16.35 -10.28 -14.05
CA TRP A 574 15.53 -10.63 -15.22
C TRP A 574 16.05 -11.86 -15.99
N LYS A 575 16.51 -12.88 -15.28
CA LYS A 575 16.95 -14.16 -15.84
C LYS A 575 15.81 -15.10 -16.25
N PHE A 576 14.56 -14.70 -16.12
CA PHE A 576 13.42 -15.45 -16.64
C PHE A 576 13.49 -15.54 -18.17
N HIS A 577 13.19 -16.71 -18.69
CA HIS A 577 12.88 -16.83 -20.11
C HIS A 577 11.56 -16.10 -20.39
N GLY A 578 11.56 -15.18 -21.36
CA GLY A 578 10.36 -14.43 -21.73
C GLY A 578 9.24 -15.38 -22.20
N ASN A 579 8.02 -15.06 -21.82
CA ASN A 579 6.81 -15.67 -22.35
C ASN A 579 5.88 -14.55 -22.82
N ASP A 580 5.77 -14.37 -24.13
CA ASP A 580 5.05 -13.24 -24.72
C ASP A 580 3.54 -13.33 -24.48
N PHE A 581 3.02 -14.54 -24.22
CA PHE A 581 1.60 -14.74 -23.87
C PHE A 581 1.26 -14.14 -22.50
N PHE A 582 2.13 -14.37 -21.49
CA PHE A 582 1.99 -13.72 -20.18
C PHE A 582 2.50 -12.28 -20.20
N GLY A 583 3.33 -11.93 -21.17
CA GLY A 583 3.91 -10.61 -21.33
C GLY A 583 5.04 -10.29 -20.33
N PRO A 584 5.57 -9.06 -20.35
CA PRO A 584 6.64 -8.65 -19.46
C PRO A 584 6.15 -8.58 -18.01
N TYR A 585 6.98 -9.07 -17.10
CA TYR A 585 6.70 -9.00 -15.67
C TYR A 585 7.41 -7.87 -14.98
N GLU A 586 6.96 -7.59 -13.76
CA GLU A 586 7.57 -6.65 -12.84
C GLU A 586 7.55 -7.20 -11.42
N LEU A 587 8.67 -7.09 -10.73
CA LEU A 587 8.77 -7.43 -9.32
C LEU A 587 8.34 -6.21 -8.50
N LEU A 588 7.23 -6.32 -7.77
CA LEU A 588 6.73 -5.26 -6.89
C LEU A 588 7.41 -5.30 -5.53
N ASN A 589 7.53 -6.48 -4.94
CA ASN A 589 8.26 -6.71 -3.70
C ASN A 589 8.78 -8.14 -3.59
N PHE A 590 9.79 -8.32 -2.75
CA PHE A 590 10.35 -9.60 -2.35
C PHE A 590 10.49 -9.57 -0.83
N THR A 591 9.53 -10.15 -0.11
CA THR A 591 9.41 -9.98 1.33
C THR A 591 9.96 -11.19 2.08
N LEU A 592 10.99 -10.94 2.87
CA LEU A 592 11.60 -11.91 3.79
C LEU A 592 11.02 -11.70 5.19
N LEU A 593 10.11 -12.57 5.61
CA LEU A 593 9.42 -12.50 6.90
C LEU A 593 9.90 -13.61 7.85
N GLY A 594 9.73 -13.39 9.13
CA GLY A 594 10.01 -14.40 10.18
C GLY A 594 11.44 -14.90 10.13
N HIS A 595 11.59 -16.20 9.99
CA HIS A 595 12.90 -16.88 9.97
C HIS A 595 13.85 -16.37 8.86
N TYR A 596 13.32 -15.83 7.76
CA TYR A 596 14.15 -15.32 6.67
C TYR A 596 14.67 -13.89 6.85
N SER A 597 14.28 -13.18 7.90
CA SER A 597 14.69 -11.79 8.15
C SER A 597 16.21 -11.64 8.31
N TYR A 598 16.89 -12.69 8.78
CA TYR A 598 18.34 -12.70 8.95
C TYR A 598 19.14 -12.67 7.63
N VAL A 599 18.55 -13.11 6.53
CA VAL A 599 19.22 -13.12 5.20
C VAL A 599 19.60 -11.71 4.73
N ASN A 600 18.96 -10.68 5.29
CA ASN A 600 19.31 -9.28 5.04
C ASN A 600 20.41 -8.77 5.99
N SER A 601 20.79 -9.54 7.02
CA SER A 601 21.72 -9.16 8.09
C SER A 601 22.99 -10.01 8.11
N GLU A 602 23.27 -10.81 7.07
CA GLU A 602 24.53 -11.53 6.99
C GLU A 602 25.71 -10.56 6.81
N THR A 603 26.19 -10.07 7.96
CA THR A 603 27.60 -9.83 8.13
C THR A 603 28.27 -11.20 8.07
N SER A 604 29.03 -11.45 7.03
CA SER A 604 29.94 -12.59 6.94
C SER A 604 30.68 -12.74 8.27
N GLY A 605 30.25 -13.71 9.06
CA GLY A 605 31.02 -14.21 10.18
C GLY A 605 32.23 -14.94 9.65
N ASN A 606 33.28 -14.20 9.29
CA ASN A 606 34.61 -14.77 9.23
C ASN A 606 34.92 -15.26 10.64
N SER A 607 34.80 -16.55 10.88
CA SER A 607 35.33 -17.24 12.01
C SER A 607 36.81 -16.92 12.04
N MET A 608 37.17 -15.96 12.88
CA MET A 608 38.60 -15.65 13.16
C MET A 608 39.28 -16.93 13.65
N SER A 609 40.38 -17.30 13.04
CA SER A 609 41.12 -18.49 13.44
C SER A 609 41.47 -18.34 14.94
N LYS A 610 41.36 -19.44 15.69
CA LYS A 610 41.60 -19.43 17.16
C LYS A 610 42.98 -18.83 17.52
N GLY A 611 43.92 -18.83 16.55
CA GLY A 611 45.23 -18.19 16.74
C GLY A 611 45.20 -16.66 16.74
N ILE A 612 44.32 -16.04 15.92
CA ILE A 612 44.15 -14.59 15.90
C ILE A 612 43.42 -14.13 17.18
N LEU A 613 42.43 -14.87 17.64
CA LEU A 613 41.74 -14.56 18.91
C LEU A 613 42.71 -14.60 20.09
N VAL A 614 43.61 -15.61 20.17
CA VAL A 614 44.63 -15.70 21.21
C VAL A 614 45.64 -14.53 21.13
N ALA A 615 46.05 -14.12 19.92
CA ALA A 615 46.92 -12.97 19.77
C ALA A 615 46.27 -11.66 20.19
N ILE A 616 44.96 -11.46 19.90
CA ILE A 616 44.22 -10.28 20.36
C ILE A 616 44.04 -10.26 21.87
N VAL A 617 43.77 -11.41 22.50
CA VAL A 617 43.64 -11.53 23.96
C VAL A 617 44.99 -11.24 24.62
N LEU A 618 46.10 -11.76 24.11
CA LEU A 618 47.44 -11.46 24.62
C LEU A 618 47.80 -9.98 24.47
N ALA A 619 47.47 -9.37 23.32
CA ALA A 619 47.67 -7.93 23.12
C ALA A 619 46.81 -7.09 24.08
N ALA A 620 45.57 -7.47 24.32
CA ALA A 620 44.68 -6.81 25.26
C ALA A 620 45.17 -6.91 26.71
N VAL A 621 45.75 -8.08 27.12
CA VAL A 621 46.38 -8.26 28.45
C VAL A 621 47.61 -7.38 28.58
N VAL A 622 48.47 -7.29 27.59
CA VAL A 622 49.66 -6.41 27.61
C VAL A 622 49.25 -4.94 27.72
N VAL A 623 48.21 -4.52 26.98
CA VAL A 623 47.68 -3.15 27.08
C VAL A 623 47.07 -2.90 28.47
N ALA A 624 46.29 -3.83 29.00
CA ALA A 624 45.69 -3.71 30.33
C ALA A 624 46.76 -3.60 31.44
N VAL A 625 47.85 -4.41 31.36
CA VAL A 625 49.00 -4.33 32.30
C VAL A 625 49.73 -3.00 32.16
N SER A 626 49.92 -2.49 30.94
CA SER A 626 50.53 -1.18 30.66
C SER A 626 49.68 -0.02 31.20
N ILE A 627 48.36 -0.09 31.01
CA ILE A 627 47.43 0.90 31.56
C ILE A 627 47.40 0.84 33.10
N SER A 628 47.41 -0.37 33.69
CA SER A 628 47.45 -0.54 35.13
C SER A 628 48.73 0.02 35.72
N ALA A 629 49.89 -0.21 35.09
CA ALA A 629 51.18 0.36 35.51
C ALA A 629 51.20 1.91 35.40
N THR A 630 50.65 2.45 34.31
CA THR A 630 50.55 3.92 34.15
C THR A 630 49.55 4.53 35.12
N ILE A 631 48.42 3.88 35.40
CA ILE A 631 47.46 4.31 36.41
C ILE A 631 48.14 4.30 37.82
N THR A 632 48.91 3.26 38.16
CA THR A 632 49.60 3.17 39.43
C THR A 632 50.63 4.28 39.58
N VAL A 633 51.43 4.57 38.57
CA VAL A 633 52.36 5.71 38.52
C VAL A 633 51.61 7.06 38.58
N PHE A 634 50.46 7.16 37.93
CA PHE A 634 49.65 8.38 37.92
C PHE A 634 48.94 8.59 39.28
N VAL A 635 48.47 7.53 39.91
CA VAL A 635 47.81 7.59 41.23
C VAL A 635 48.83 7.95 42.29
N THR A 636 50.04 7.38 42.25
CA THR A 636 51.11 7.73 43.22
C THR A 636 51.62 9.16 43.01
N LYS A 637 51.67 9.69 41.79
CA LYS A 637 51.94 11.11 41.54
C LYS A 637 50.75 12.03 41.89
N ARG A 638 49.52 11.55 41.82
CA ARG A 638 48.32 12.34 42.11
C ARG A 638 48.05 12.47 43.60
N HIS A 639 48.48 11.50 44.41
CA HIS A 639 48.36 11.56 45.89
C HIS A 639 49.22 12.65 46.54
N LYS A 640 50.17 13.23 45.81
CA LYS A 640 51.01 14.36 46.29
C LYS A 640 50.50 15.74 45.84
N ARG A 641 49.32 15.83 45.12
CA ARG A 641 48.80 17.11 44.62
C ARG A 641 47.31 17.36 44.86
N TYR A 642 46.70 16.72 45.83
CA TYR A 642 45.36 17.08 46.24
C TYR A 642 45.35 17.99 47.46
N GLN A 643 45.54 19.25 47.17
CA GLN A 643 44.92 20.38 47.88
C GLN A 643 44.70 21.48 46.87
N LEU A 644 43.41 21.89 46.76
CA LEU A 644 42.89 23.08 46.06
C LEU A 644 42.75 23.06 44.55
N ALA A 645 41.48 22.75 44.07
CA ALA A 645 40.69 23.72 43.29
C ALA A 645 39.49 23.01 42.56
N PRO A 646 38.42 23.72 42.24
CA PRO A 646 37.08 23.17 42.15
C PRO A 646 36.72 22.57 40.79
N SER A 647 35.80 21.65 40.88
CA SER A 647 35.17 20.90 39.74
C SER A 647 34.62 21.80 38.64
N ARG A 648 35.04 21.57 37.40
CA ARG A 648 34.26 21.88 36.23
C ARG A 648 33.68 20.56 35.66
N ARG A 649 32.39 20.33 35.91
CA ARG A 649 31.58 19.30 35.24
C ARG A 649 31.48 19.69 33.77
N ARG A 650 31.92 18.80 32.87
CA ARG A 650 31.54 18.86 31.45
C ARG A 650 30.07 18.41 31.35
N LEU A 651 29.21 19.37 31.03
CA LEU A 651 27.85 19.06 30.57
C LEU A 651 27.95 18.34 29.22
N SER A 652 27.55 17.09 29.15
CA SER A 652 27.00 16.57 27.93
C SER A 652 25.55 17.10 27.86
N SER A 653 25.25 17.87 26.84
CA SER A 653 23.91 18.42 26.61
C SER A 653 22.94 17.29 26.23
N LYS A 654 22.31 16.66 27.24
CA LYS A 654 21.02 16.02 27.06
C LYS A 654 19.99 17.14 27.01
N LEU A 655 19.30 17.32 25.89
CA LEU A 655 18.07 18.08 25.83
C LEU A 655 17.07 17.40 26.77
N SER A 656 16.99 17.85 27.99
CA SER A 656 15.88 17.53 28.89
C SER A 656 14.67 18.33 28.36
N ILE A 657 13.72 17.65 27.75
CA ILE A 657 12.45 18.23 27.34
C ILE A 657 11.63 18.42 28.61
N LYS A 658 11.66 19.64 29.21
CA LYS A 658 10.69 20.04 30.23
C LYS A 658 9.46 20.56 29.49
N ILE A 659 8.40 19.77 29.49
CA ILE A 659 7.07 20.19 29.03
C ILE A 659 6.40 20.80 30.28
N GLU A 660 6.04 22.07 30.21
CA GLU A 660 5.25 22.75 31.24
C GLU A 660 3.91 22.02 31.34
N ASP A 661 3.43 21.80 32.59
CA ASP A 661 2.15 21.17 32.98
C ASP A 661 2.06 19.63 32.95
N VAL A 662 3.08 18.85 32.64
CA VAL A 662 3.07 17.40 32.75
C VAL A 662 4.14 16.89 33.73
N LYS A 663 3.76 16.03 34.69
CA LYS A 663 4.66 15.49 35.70
C LYS A 663 5.73 14.58 35.06
N SER A 664 6.99 14.86 35.30
CA SER A 664 8.09 13.95 34.99
C SER A 664 8.27 12.97 36.16
N PHE A 665 8.23 11.67 35.87
CA PHE A 665 8.51 10.60 36.82
C PHE A 665 9.92 10.05 36.60
N THR A 666 10.58 9.61 37.66
CA THR A 666 11.84 8.90 37.54
C THR A 666 11.61 7.43 37.20
N PHE A 667 12.61 6.79 36.58
CA PHE A 667 12.55 5.36 36.31
C PHE A 667 12.29 4.55 37.57
N GLU A 668 12.97 4.91 38.69
CA GLU A 668 12.86 4.22 39.99
C GLU A 668 11.45 4.33 40.59
N GLU A 669 10.77 5.52 40.50
CA GLU A 669 9.38 5.67 40.93
C GLU A 669 8.44 4.72 40.17
N LEU A 670 8.60 4.60 38.84
CA LEU A 670 7.74 3.74 38.01
C LEU A 670 8.10 2.25 38.18
N ALA A 671 9.37 1.91 38.41
CA ALA A 671 9.78 0.55 38.72
C ALA A 671 9.18 0.08 40.06
N LEU A 672 9.24 0.91 41.09
CA LEU A 672 8.60 0.60 42.39
C LEU A 672 7.08 0.48 42.26
N ALA A 673 6.43 1.42 41.53
CA ALA A 673 4.99 1.39 41.33
C ALA A 673 4.49 0.12 40.65
N THR A 674 5.31 -0.54 39.83
CA THR A 674 4.98 -1.73 39.04
C THR A 674 5.62 -3.03 39.56
N ASN A 675 6.20 -3.01 40.73
CA ASN A 675 7.00 -4.11 41.26
C ASN A 675 8.09 -4.58 40.26
N HIS A 676 8.91 -3.61 39.82
CA HIS A 676 9.97 -3.79 38.81
C HIS A 676 9.45 -4.36 37.48
N PHE A 677 8.31 -3.84 36.99
CA PHE A 677 7.66 -4.26 35.76
C PHE A 677 7.35 -5.76 35.70
N SER A 678 6.98 -6.30 36.85
CA SER A 678 6.62 -7.72 36.98
C SER A 678 5.54 -8.13 35.97
N SER A 679 5.64 -9.36 35.48
CA SER A 679 4.61 -9.94 34.61
C SER A 679 3.21 -9.98 35.23
N SER A 680 3.15 -10.03 36.59
CA SER A 680 1.88 -9.98 37.33
C SER A 680 1.18 -8.62 37.27
N THR A 681 1.89 -7.55 36.99
CA THR A 681 1.35 -6.19 36.82
C THR A 681 1.07 -5.85 35.36
N GLN A 682 1.48 -6.69 34.42
CA GLN A 682 1.25 -6.48 33.01
C GLN A 682 -0.24 -6.63 32.68
N VAL A 683 -0.85 -5.60 32.13
CA VAL A 683 -2.28 -5.55 31.74
C VAL A 683 -2.50 -5.50 30.25
N GLY A 684 -1.42 -5.24 29.46
CA GLY A 684 -1.48 -5.22 28.00
C GLY A 684 -0.09 -5.31 27.35
N GLN A 685 -0.09 -5.75 26.08
CA GLN A 685 1.11 -5.80 25.25
C GLN A 685 0.74 -5.49 23.81
N GLY A 686 1.53 -4.68 23.12
CA GLY A 686 1.30 -4.28 21.74
C GLY A 686 2.60 -4.01 20.99
N GLY A 687 2.48 -3.53 19.75
CA GLY A 687 3.64 -3.21 18.90
C GLY A 687 4.59 -2.15 19.47
N TYR A 688 4.09 -1.31 20.36
CA TYR A 688 4.85 -0.21 20.99
C TYR A 688 5.59 -0.63 22.27
N GLY A 689 5.19 -1.74 22.91
CA GLY A 689 5.75 -2.20 24.16
C GLY A 689 4.72 -2.86 25.08
N THR A 690 4.92 -2.74 26.38
CA THR A 690 4.08 -3.34 27.42
C THR A 690 3.35 -2.27 28.23
N VAL A 691 2.15 -2.57 28.70
CA VAL A 691 1.38 -1.71 29.61
C VAL A 691 1.27 -2.41 30.96
N HIS A 692 1.70 -1.73 32.00
CA HIS A 692 1.67 -2.23 33.38
C HIS A 692 0.71 -1.42 34.24
N ARG A 693 -0.01 -2.08 35.12
CA ARG A 693 -0.74 -1.43 36.18
C ARG A 693 0.26 -1.08 37.32
N GLY A 694 0.32 0.21 37.66
CA GLY A 694 1.15 0.71 38.75
C GLY A 694 0.30 1.29 39.88
N THR A 695 0.87 1.34 41.09
CA THR A 695 0.32 2.09 42.23
C THR A 695 1.40 3.08 42.69
N LEU A 696 1.14 4.37 42.52
CA LEU A 696 2.06 5.44 42.92
C LEU A 696 2.12 5.59 44.43
N ALA A 697 3.10 6.35 44.95
CA ALA A 697 3.31 6.56 46.37
C ALA A 697 2.10 7.24 47.08
N ASP A 698 1.27 7.98 46.34
CA ASP A 698 0.03 8.59 46.81
C ASP A 698 -1.20 7.66 46.74
N ASN A 699 -0.99 6.36 46.51
CA ASN A 699 -2.02 5.33 46.24
C ASN A 699 -2.83 5.52 44.94
N THR A 700 -2.45 6.42 44.06
CA THR A 700 -3.08 6.57 42.73
C THR A 700 -2.78 5.35 41.85
N ILE A 701 -3.81 4.70 41.32
CA ILE A 701 -3.63 3.59 40.40
C ILE A 701 -3.49 4.14 38.97
N VAL A 702 -2.41 3.77 38.29
CA VAL A 702 -2.03 4.27 36.96
C VAL A 702 -1.79 3.12 35.97
N ALA A 703 -1.88 3.45 34.69
CA ALA A 703 -1.40 2.59 33.60
C ALA A 703 -0.07 3.15 33.05
N ILE A 704 0.96 2.34 33.04
CA ILE A 704 2.31 2.72 32.59
C ILE A 704 2.62 1.98 31.31
N LYS A 705 2.65 2.73 30.18
CA LYS A 705 2.99 2.24 28.84
C LYS A 705 4.49 2.38 28.66
N ARG A 706 5.22 1.26 28.74
CA ARG A 706 6.69 1.22 28.59
C ARG A 706 7.03 0.89 27.13
N ALA A 707 7.82 1.76 26.48
CA ALA A 707 8.25 1.56 25.10
C ALA A 707 9.22 0.37 25.00
N LYS A 708 9.24 -0.30 23.84
CA LYS A 708 10.20 -1.36 23.56
C LYS A 708 11.57 -0.75 23.29
N GLU A 709 12.59 -1.24 23.97
CA GLU A 709 13.97 -0.78 23.84
C GLU A 709 14.46 -0.84 22.38
N GLY A 710 15.09 0.26 21.91
CA GLY A 710 15.66 0.37 20.54
C GLY A 710 14.68 0.67 19.40
N SER A 711 13.40 0.94 19.67
CA SER A 711 12.41 1.28 18.63
C SER A 711 12.45 2.78 18.28
N LEU A 712 13.06 3.15 17.16
CA LEU A 712 13.03 4.53 16.61
C LEU A 712 11.61 5.03 16.32
N GLN A 713 10.68 4.14 15.99
CA GLN A 713 9.28 4.45 15.77
C GLN A 713 8.61 4.81 17.12
N GLY A 714 8.95 4.11 18.18
CA GLY A 714 8.44 4.38 19.53
C GLY A 714 8.78 5.78 20.02
N GLN A 715 9.98 6.28 19.74
CA GLN A 715 10.41 7.61 20.19
C GLN A 715 9.58 8.75 19.57
N LYS A 716 9.27 8.67 18.27
CA LYS A 716 8.45 9.70 17.61
C LYS A 716 7.01 9.68 18.10
N GLU A 717 6.45 8.49 18.32
CA GLU A 717 5.11 8.30 18.82
C GLU A 717 4.99 8.74 20.28
N PHE A 718 6.00 8.46 21.10
CA PHE A 718 6.13 8.92 22.47
C PHE A 718 6.07 10.45 22.58
N LEU A 719 6.87 11.16 21.77
CA LEU A 719 6.86 12.63 21.75
C LEU A 719 5.53 13.19 21.27
N THR A 720 4.95 12.62 20.21
CA THR A 720 3.65 13.04 19.67
C THR A 720 2.55 12.87 20.74
N GLU A 721 2.54 11.76 21.46
CA GLU A 721 1.53 11.46 22.47
C GLU A 721 1.62 12.41 23.67
N ILE A 722 2.83 12.77 24.12
CA ILE A 722 3.03 13.77 25.17
C ILE A 722 2.58 15.16 24.68
N GLU A 723 3.05 15.59 23.50
CA GLU A 723 2.74 16.90 22.95
C GLU A 723 1.24 17.13 22.82
N LEU A 724 0.49 16.13 22.38
CA LEU A 724 -0.94 16.24 22.21
C LEU A 724 -1.69 16.16 23.54
N LEU A 725 -1.43 15.12 24.34
CA LEU A 725 -2.19 14.85 25.56
C LEU A 725 -1.90 15.80 26.71
N SER A 726 -0.75 16.49 26.69
CA SER A 726 -0.46 17.52 27.69
C SER A 726 -1.48 18.68 27.72
N ARG A 727 -2.11 18.95 26.59
CA ARG A 727 -3.07 20.05 26.39
C ARG A 727 -4.53 19.62 26.16
N LEU A 728 -4.78 18.30 26.05
CA LEU A 728 -6.12 17.77 25.78
C LEU A 728 -6.77 17.24 27.06
N HIS A 729 -7.86 17.85 27.48
CA HIS A 729 -8.63 17.42 28.64
C HIS A 729 -10.10 17.29 28.28
N HIS A 730 -10.59 16.06 28.14
CA HIS A 730 -11.99 15.80 27.87
C HIS A 730 -12.43 14.46 28.52
N ARG A 731 -13.66 14.41 29.02
CA ARG A 731 -14.19 13.22 29.73
C ARG A 731 -14.16 11.92 28.91
N ASN A 732 -14.18 12.01 27.57
CA ASN A 732 -14.13 10.86 26.65
C ASN A 732 -12.76 10.67 25.99
N LEU A 733 -11.71 11.30 26.53
CA LEU A 733 -10.30 11.05 26.19
C LEU A 733 -9.56 10.53 27.41
N VAL A 734 -8.55 9.71 27.18
CA VAL A 734 -7.66 9.23 28.25
C VAL A 734 -6.75 10.36 28.71
N SER A 735 -6.58 10.53 30.02
CA SER A 735 -5.74 11.58 30.61
C SER A 735 -4.30 11.07 30.79
N LEU A 736 -3.34 11.84 30.26
CA LEU A 736 -1.93 11.66 30.55
C LEU A 736 -1.60 12.32 31.90
N LEU A 737 -1.03 11.54 32.83
CA LEU A 737 -0.64 12.00 34.16
C LEU A 737 0.83 12.39 34.22
N GLY A 738 1.66 11.82 33.35
CA GLY A 738 3.07 12.11 33.28
C GLY A 738 3.85 11.22 32.33
N TYR A 739 5.16 11.37 32.34
CA TYR A 739 6.09 10.63 31.50
C TYR A 739 7.41 10.37 32.21
N CYS A 740 8.19 9.37 31.73
CA CYS A 740 9.57 9.14 32.10
C CYS A 740 10.42 9.06 30.82
N ASP A 741 11.54 9.78 30.79
CA ASP A 741 12.55 9.74 29.71
C ASP A 741 13.94 9.73 30.36
N GLU A 742 14.30 8.60 31.02
CA GLU A 742 15.53 8.44 31.77
C GLU A 742 16.22 7.11 31.41
N GLU A 743 17.55 7.10 31.43
CA GLU A 743 18.39 5.91 31.23
C GLU A 743 18.16 5.15 29.92
N GLY A 744 17.55 5.81 28.91
CA GLY A 744 17.18 5.18 27.65
C GLY A 744 15.81 4.52 27.65
N GLU A 745 15.10 4.56 28.79
CA GLU A 745 13.72 4.10 28.95
C GLU A 745 12.71 5.23 28.70
N GLN A 746 11.68 4.94 27.94
CA GLN A 746 10.60 5.87 27.64
C GLN A 746 9.27 5.29 28.07
N MET A 747 8.55 6.00 28.94
CA MET A 747 7.28 5.54 29.50
C MET A 747 6.28 6.67 29.59
N LEU A 748 5.01 6.33 29.32
CA LEU A 748 3.87 7.22 29.47
C LEU A 748 2.99 6.73 30.61
N VAL A 749 2.55 7.63 31.48
CA VAL A 749 1.76 7.33 32.68
C VAL A 749 0.35 7.91 32.49
N TYR A 750 -0.66 7.04 32.46
CA TYR A 750 -2.06 7.39 32.25
C TYR A 750 -2.94 7.05 33.45
N GLU A 751 -4.13 7.65 33.48
CA GLU A 751 -5.21 7.16 34.35
C GLU A 751 -5.52 5.68 34.04
N PHE A 752 -5.78 4.89 35.07
CA PHE A 752 -6.04 3.45 34.91
C PHE A 752 -7.48 3.16 34.50
N MET A 753 -7.69 2.36 33.46
CA MET A 753 -8.99 1.93 32.98
C MET A 753 -9.33 0.52 33.47
N PRO A 754 -10.13 0.36 34.53
CA PRO A 754 -10.32 -0.96 35.17
C PRO A 754 -11.11 -1.95 34.31
N ASN A 755 -11.91 -1.47 33.37
CA ASN A 755 -12.71 -2.33 32.47
C ASN A 755 -12.02 -2.63 31.13
N GLY A 756 -10.75 -2.19 30.92
CA GLY A 756 -9.94 -2.55 29.76
C GLY A 756 -10.47 -1.93 28.45
N ALA A 757 -10.15 -2.57 27.33
CA ALA A 757 -10.56 -2.11 26.00
C ALA A 757 -11.97 -2.63 25.63
N LEU A 758 -12.68 -1.87 24.80
CA LEU A 758 -13.96 -2.27 24.21
C LEU A 758 -13.84 -3.60 23.43
N GLN A 759 -12.73 -3.81 22.75
CA GLN A 759 -12.45 -5.05 22.02
C GLN A 759 -12.56 -6.30 22.91
N ASP A 760 -12.14 -6.23 24.18
CA ASP A 760 -12.18 -7.37 25.12
C ASP A 760 -13.62 -7.77 25.45
N TRP A 761 -14.57 -6.83 25.41
CA TRP A 761 -15.99 -7.04 25.64
C TRP A 761 -16.74 -7.56 24.41
N LEU A 762 -16.24 -7.25 23.21
CA LEU A 762 -16.85 -7.68 21.95
C LEU A 762 -16.36 -9.05 21.49
N SER A 763 -15.14 -9.44 21.85
CA SER A 763 -14.52 -10.71 21.46
C SER A 763 -15.31 -11.91 21.99
N VAL A 764 -15.64 -12.85 21.13
CA VAL A 764 -16.14 -14.17 21.52
C VAL A 764 -14.92 -14.97 21.95
N ALA A 765 -14.78 -15.23 23.24
CA ALA A 765 -13.76 -16.14 23.76
C ALA A 765 -14.07 -17.58 23.28
N GLN A 766 -13.64 -17.91 22.05
CA GLN A 766 -13.43 -19.29 21.65
C GLN A 766 -11.94 -19.57 21.76
N PHE A 767 -11.62 -20.45 22.75
CA PHE A 767 -10.33 -21.08 22.99
C PHE A 767 -9.24 -20.26 23.67
N PHE A 768 -8.96 -20.71 24.85
CA PHE A 768 -7.84 -20.64 25.78
C PHE A 768 -8.08 -19.83 27.07
N HIS A 769 -7.87 -20.54 28.16
CA HIS A 769 -7.87 -20.13 29.55
C HIS A 769 -7.13 -18.80 29.79
N VAL A 770 -7.83 -17.70 29.66
CA VAL A 770 -7.53 -16.49 30.39
C VAL A 770 -8.80 -16.19 31.20
N THR A 771 -8.65 -16.14 32.50
CA THR A 771 -9.69 -15.93 33.50
C THR A 771 -10.73 -14.93 33.02
N ALA A 772 -11.90 -15.45 32.63
CA ALA A 772 -13.10 -14.65 32.35
C ALA A 772 -13.39 -13.80 33.59
N LYS A 773 -13.08 -12.51 33.53
CA LYS A 773 -13.60 -11.55 34.50
C LYS A 773 -15.12 -11.53 34.35
N SER A 774 -15.80 -12.17 35.27
CA SER A 774 -17.26 -12.15 35.52
C SER A 774 -18.12 -12.06 34.24
N GLY A 775 -19.02 -13.02 34.02
CA GLY A 775 -19.97 -13.14 32.91
C GLY A 775 -20.92 -11.95 32.66
N LYS A 776 -20.45 -10.71 32.73
CA LYS A 776 -21.18 -9.49 32.41
C LYS A 776 -21.05 -9.18 30.94
N THR A 777 -22.15 -9.26 30.22
CA THR A 777 -22.25 -8.82 28.82
C THR A 777 -22.72 -7.37 28.74
N LEU A 778 -22.27 -6.64 27.73
CA LEU A 778 -22.77 -5.28 27.43
C LEU A 778 -24.13 -5.41 26.71
N ASN A 779 -25.18 -4.91 27.33
CA ASN A 779 -26.51 -4.78 26.71
C ASN A 779 -26.52 -3.66 25.66
N PHE A 780 -27.54 -3.62 24.80
CA PHE A 780 -27.67 -2.65 23.73
C PHE A 780 -27.51 -1.20 24.19
N GLY A 781 -28.16 -0.81 25.28
CA GLY A 781 -28.09 0.55 25.80
C GLY A 781 -26.69 0.94 26.31
N ALA A 782 -25.93 -0.01 26.90
CA ALA A 782 -24.53 0.22 27.27
C ALA A 782 -23.66 0.38 26.04
N ARG A 783 -23.83 -0.46 25.03
CA ARG A 783 -23.10 -0.37 23.76
C ARG A 783 -23.37 0.96 23.04
N LEU A 784 -24.60 1.42 23.01
CA LEU A 784 -24.96 2.70 22.42
C LEU A 784 -24.33 3.90 23.16
N ARG A 785 -24.30 3.85 24.52
CA ARG A 785 -23.61 4.88 25.32
C ARG A 785 -22.11 4.89 25.11
N ILE A 786 -21.49 3.73 24.94
CA ILE A 786 -20.07 3.61 24.60
C ILE A 786 -19.77 4.20 23.21
N ALA A 787 -20.60 3.88 22.21
CA ALA A 787 -20.49 4.46 20.87
C ALA A 787 -20.62 5.98 20.89
N LEU A 788 -21.61 6.52 21.63
CA LEU A 788 -21.79 7.96 21.80
C LEU A 788 -20.62 8.61 22.53
N GLY A 789 -20.06 7.97 23.55
CA GLY A 789 -18.89 8.48 24.28
C GLY A 789 -17.65 8.55 23.37
N ALA A 790 -17.39 7.50 22.58
CA ALA A 790 -16.31 7.50 21.60
C ALA A 790 -16.49 8.61 20.54
N ALA A 791 -17.71 8.74 19.99
CA ALA A 791 -18.03 9.81 19.04
C ALA A 791 -17.83 11.22 19.62
N LYS A 792 -18.19 11.45 20.91
CA LYS A 792 -17.93 12.74 21.61
C LYS A 792 -16.44 13.01 21.80
N GLY A 793 -15.63 11.97 22.04
CA GLY A 793 -14.18 12.12 22.08
C GLY A 793 -13.61 12.60 20.74
N ILE A 794 -14.03 12.00 19.63
CA ILE A 794 -13.61 12.40 18.29
C ILE A 794 -14.16 13.79 17.92
N LEU A 795 -15.42 14.09 18.30
CA LEU A 795 -15.99 15.44 18.10
C LEU A 795 -15.11 16.51 18.74
N TYR A 796 -14.72 16.33 20.00
CA TYR A 796 -13.83 17.24 20.70
C TYR A 796 -12.52 17.46 19.96
N LEU A 797 -11.88 16.38 19.44
CA LEU A 797 -10.63 16.47 18.70
C LEU A 797 -10.76 17.27 17.40
N HIS A 798 -11.90 17.14 16.70
CA HIS A 798 -12.10 17.79 15.41
C HIS A 798 -12.59 19.23 15.53
N THR A 799 -13.27 19.62 16.63
CA THR A 799 -13.99 20.91 16.71
C THR A 799 -13.56 21.81 17.86
N GLU A 800 -13.11 21.26 18.99
CA GLU A 800 -12.80 22.02 20.21
C GLU A 800 -11.29 22.07 20.49
N ALA A 801 -10.53 21.06 20.04
CA ALA A 801 -9.06 21.09 20.12
C ALA A 801 -8.50 22.18 19.20
N ASN A 802 -7.51 22.94 19.68
CA ASN A 802 -6.86 24.00 18.92
C ASN A 802 -5.33 23.81 18.87
N PRO A 803 -4.75 23.56 17.68
CA PRO A 803 -5.43 23.26 16.41
C PRO A 803 -6.19 21.92 16.43
N PRO A 804 -7.19 21.69 15.53
CA PRO A 804 -7.92 20.45 15.44
C PRO A 804 -6.99 19.26 15.18
N ILE A 805 -7.41 18.06 15.63
CA ILE A 805 -6.57 16.85 15.61
C ILE A 805 -7.30 15.72 14.94
N PHE A 806 -6.67 15.07 13.96
CA PHE A 806 -7.11 13.79 13.40
C PHE A 806 -6.45 12.65 14.18
N HIS A 807 -7.27 11.74 14.72
CA HIS A 807 -6.78 10.64 15.57
C HIS A 807 -6.04 9.58 14.76
N ARG A 808 -6.58 9.19 13.58
CA ARG A 808 -5.94 8.33 12.59
C ARG A 808 -5.85 6.83 12.93
N ASP A 809 -6.13 6.43 14.17
CA ASP A 809 -6.15 5.01 14.59
C ASP A 809 -7.33 4.71 15.52
N VAL A 810 -8.52 5.16 15.13
CA VAL A 810 -9.76 4.85 15.84
C VAL A 810 -10.11 3.37 15.63
N LYS A 811 -10.17 2.60 16.73
CA LYS A 811 -10.49 1.17 16.73
C LYS A 811 -10.97 0.72 18.10
N ALA A 812 -11.60 -0.45 18.19
CA ALA A 812 -12.16 -0.95 19.43
C ALA A 812 -11.13 -1.19 20.55
N SER A 813 -9.86 -1.52 20.20
CA SER A 813 -8.78 -1.66 21.18
C SER A 813 -8.28 -0.33 21.75
N ASN A 814 -8.51 0.79 21.06
CA ASN A 814 -8.13 2.14 21.48
C ASN A 814 -9.30 2.90 22.13
N ILE A 815 -10.43 2.24 22.36
CA ILE A 815 -11.57 2.75 23.16
C ILE A 815 -11.54 2.01 24.48
N LEU A 816 -11.10 2.69 25.54
CA LEU A 816 -10.99 2.14 26.88
C LEU A 816 -12.22 2.48 27.72
N LEU A 817 -12.53 1.66 28.71
CA LEU A 817 -13.70 1.78 29.55
C LEU A 817 -13.31 2.06 31.01
N ASP A 818 -13.81 3.15 31.57
CA ASP A 818 -13.61 3.50 32.98
C ASP A 818 -14.47 2.60 33.92
N SER A 819 -14.42 2.85 35.21
CA SER A 819 -15.17 2.09 36.23
C SER A 819 -16.68 2.15 36.03
N LYS A 820 -17.21 3.16 35.32
CA LYS A 820 -18.65 3.38 35.04
C LYS A 820 -19.02 2.94 33.62
N LEU A 821 -18.11 2.28 32.88
CA LEU A 821 -18.25 1.94 31.47
C LEU A 821 -18.36 3.18 30.56
N THR A 822 -17.80 4.32 30.99
CA THR A 822 -17.66 5.48 30.10
C THR A 822 -16.54 5.24 29.12
N ALA A 823 -16.79 5.47 27.83
CA ALA A 823 -15.77 5.31 26.79
C ALA A 823 -14.78 6.48 26.81
N LYS A 824 -13.49 6.14 26.73
CA LYS A 824 -12.38 7.08 26.60
C LYS A 824 -11.49 6.66 25.43
N VAL A 825 -11.31 7.54 24.45
CA VAL A 825 -10.40 7.32 23.30
C VAL A 825 -8.96 7.48 23.77
N ALA A 826 -8.08 6.55 23.32
CA ALA A 826 -6.68 6.42 23.74
C ALA A 826 -5.76 6.18 22.55
N ASP A 827 -4.46 6.26 22.78
CA ASP A 827 -3.35 5.98 21.83
C ASP A 827 -3.23 7.03 20.71
N PHE A 828 -2.67 8.17 21.05
CA PHE A 828 -2.48 9.33 20.16
C PHE A 828 -1.14 9.30 19.38
N GLY A 829 -0.38 8.23 19.46
CA GLY A 829 0.94 8.11 18.84
C GLY A 829 0.94 8.30 17.31
N LEU A 830 -0.17 8.02 16.66
CA LEU A 830 -0.33 8.21 15.21
C LEU A 830 -1.08 9.49 14.82
N SER A 831 -1.57 10.27 15.77
CA SER A 831 -2.40 11.45 15.53
C SER A 831 -1.66 12.57 14.78
N ARG A 832 -2.42 13.46 14.15
CA ARG A 832 -1.91 14.59 13.39
C ARG A 832 -2.76 15.84 13.61
N LEU A 833 -2.08 16.97 13.66
CA LEU A 833 -2.77 18.27 13.62
C LEU A 833 -3.42 18.47 12.26
N ALA A 834 -4.63 19.00 12.25
CA ALA A 834 -5.28 19.46 11.04
C ALA A 834 -4.50 20.64 10.43
N PRO A 835 -4.63 20.88 9.11
CA PRO A 835 -3.98 22.02 8.49
C PRO A 835 -4.48 23.33 9.11
N VAL A 836 -3.56 24.27 9.30
CA VAL A 836 -3.87 25.64 9.73
C VAL A 836 -4.00 26.49 8.48
N VAL A 837 -4.79 27.56 8.54
CA VAL A 837 -4.93 28.56 7.48
C VAL A 837 -3.56 29.03 7.03
N ASP A 838 -3.26 28.97 5.75
CA ASP A 838 -2.01 29.45 5.18
C ASP A 838 -1.98 31.00 5.15
N ASP A 839 -0.82 31.56 4.82
CA ASP A 839 -0.63 33.03 4.75
C ASP A 839 -1.51 33.72 3.66
N GLU A 840 -2.17 32.91 2.78
CA GLU A 840 -3.10 33.37 1.75
C GLU A 840 -4.58 33.26 2.18
N GLY A 841 -4.86 32.80 3.41
CA GLY A 841 -6.20 32.69 3.97
C GLY A 841 -7.01 31.48 3.52
N ALA A 842 -6.38 30.50 2.83
CA ALA A 842 -7.01 29.26 2.42
C ALA A 842 -6.75 28.15 3.43
N LEU A 843 -7.80 27.41 3.83
CA LEU A 843 -7.68 26.17 4.62
C LEU A 843 -7.44 25.00 3.66
N PRO A 844 -6.31 24.29 3.76
CA PRO A 844 -6.13 23.05 3.02
C PRO A 844 -7.17 22.02 3.48
N GLU A 845 -7.92 21.44 2.57
CA GLU A 845 -8.98 20.46 2.87
C GLU A 845 -8.46 19.14 3.46
N HIS A 846 -7.15 18.91 3.45
CA HIS A 846 -6.57 17.61 3.87
C HIS A 846 -5.08 17.74 4.25
N VAL A 847 -4.60 16.75 5.03
CA VAL A 847 -3.18 16.54 5.31
C VAL A 847 -2.63 15.44 4.40
N SER A 848 -1.68 15.77 3.52
CA SER A 848 -0.96 14.76 2.75
C SER A 848 0.08 14.06 3.64
N THR A 849 -0.09 12.76 3.88
CA THR A 849 0.77 12.02 4.81
C THR A 849 0.88 10.54 4.41
N PHE A 850 1.95 9.88 4.89
CA PHE A 850 2.06 8.43 4.74
C PHE A 850 0.87 7.72 5.38
N VAL A 851 0.32 6.73 4.69
CA VAL A 851 -0.77 5.92 5.21
C VAL A 851 -0.30 5.18 6.46
N LYS A 852 -0.98 5.44 7.56
CA LYS A 852 -0.83 4.73 8.84
C LYS A 852 -2.22 4.47 9.40
N GLY A 853 -2.37 3.44 10.21
CA GLY A 853 -3.62 3.01 10.83
C GLY A 853 -3.73 1.50 10.86
N THR A 854 -4.81 0.98 11.40
CA THR A 854 -5.01 -0.46 11.60
C THR A 854 -5.84 -1.05 10.44
N PRO A 855 -5.37 -2.15 9.79
CA PRO A 855 -6.15 -2.82 8.74
C PRO A 855 -7.56 -3.19 9.21
N GLY A 856 -8.55 -2.93 8.34
CA GLY A 856 -9.97 -3.15 8.62
C GLY A 856 -10.70 -1.92 9.15
N TYR A 857 -10.00 -0.97 9.80
CA TYR A 857 -10.55 0.32 10.21
C TYR A 857 -10.09 1.47 9.30
N LEU A 858 -9.08 1.22 8.47
CA LEU A 858 -8.46 2.22 7.62
C LEU A 858 -9.41 2.67 6.52
N ASP A 859 -9.61 3.97 6.41
CA ASP A 859 -10.40 4.62 5.36
C ASP A 859 -9.85 4.28 3.97
N PRO A 860 -10.65 3.68 3.06
CA PRO A 860 -10.21 3.33 1.71
C PRO A 860 -9.74 4.54 0.89
N GLU A 861 -10.41 5.69 1.00
CA GLU A 861 -10.02 6.91 0.30
C GLU A 861 -8.67 7.44 0.81
N TYR A 862 -8.49 7.52 2.13
CA TYR A 862 -7.19 7.88 2.72
C TYR A 862 -6.09 6.89 2.31
N PHE A 863 -6.40 5.59 2.28
CA PHE A 863 -5.45 4.56 1.82
C PHE A 863 -5.00 4.78 0.38
N LEU A 864 -5.94 5.08 -0.52
CA LEU A 864 -5.68 5.25 -1.95
C LEU A 864 -5.03 6.59 -2.28
N THR A 865 -5.51 7.69 -1.67
CA THR A 865 -5.13 9.05 -2.05
C THR A 865 -4.02 9.65 -1.19
N ARG A 866 -3.74 9.04 -0.02
CA ARG A 866 -2.86 9.58 1.04
C ARG A 866 -3.31 10.92 1.60
N LYS A 867 -4.56 11.31 1.36
CA LYS A 867 -5.20 12.53 1.86
C LYS A 867 -5.96 12.19 3.13
N LEU A 868 -5.43 12.64 4.27
CA LEU A 868 -6.07 12.48 5.57
C LEU A 868 -7.03 13.64 5.83
N THR A 869 -8.26 13.32 6.20
CA THR A 869 -9.32 14.28 6.54
C THR A 869 -10.01 13.88 7.84
N ASP A 870 -10.87 14.75 8.39
CA ASP A 870 -11.76 14.43 9.52
C ASP A 870 -12.66 13.23 9.20
N LYS A 871 -13.06 13.05 7.92
CA LYS A 871 -13.90 11.95 7.45
C LYS A 871 -13.23 10.59 7.51
N SER A 872 -11.90 10.56 7.61
CA SER A 872 -11.15 9.30 7.78
C SER A 872 -11.36 8.72 9.19
N ASP A 873 -11.41 9.56 10.23
CA ASP A 873 -11.77 9.13 11.58
C ASP A 873 -13.24 8.73 11.68
N VAL A 874 -14.13 9.41 10.93
CA VAL A 874 -15.55 9.06 10.84
C VAL A 874 -15.74 7.67 10.21
N TYR A 875 -14.98 7.32 9.18
CA TYR A 875 -14.99 5.98 8.59
C TYR A 875 -14.59 4.91 9.62
N SER A 876 -13.45 5.13 10.29
CA SER A 876 -12.94 4.21 11.31
C SER A 876 -13.94 4.02 12.47
N LEU A 877 -14.58 5.11 12.88
CA LEU A 877 -15.65 5.09 13.91
C LEU A 877 -16.89 4.33 13.43
N GLY A 878 -17.26 4.45 12.15
CA GLY A 878 -18.31 3.66 11.51
C GLY A 878 -18.03 2.15 11.59
N VAL A 879 -16.81 1.72 11.33
CA VAL A 879 -16.38 0.31 11.49
C VAL A 879 -16.55 -0.14 12.94
N VAL A 880 -16.14 0.69 13.92
CA VAL A 880 -16.35 0.41 15.35
C VAL A 880 -17.84 0.24 15.68
N PHE A 881 -18.74 1.04 15.09
CA PHE A 881 -20.18 0.90 15.30
C PHE A 881 -20.72 -0.44 14.80
N LEU A 882 -20.25 -0.89 13.63
CA LEU A 882 -20.62 -2.21 13.09
C LEU A 882 -20.06 -3.33 13.96
N GLU A 883 -18.84 -3.19 14.50
CA GLU A 883 -18.24 -4.13 15.44
C GLU A 883 -19.03 -4.20 16.76
N ILE A 884 -19.46 -3.06 17.30
CA ILE A 884 -20.32 -2.96 18.48
C ILE A 884 -21.65 -3.71 18.28
N LEU A 885 -22.25 -3.59 17.09
CA LEU A 885 -23.54 -4.18 16.79
C LEU A 885 -23.49 -5.68 16.52
N THR A 886 -22.45 -6.14 15.87
CA THR A 886 -22.33 -7.53 15.39
C THR A 886 -21.50 -8.41 16.29
N GLY A 887 -20.63 -7.82 17.14
CA GLY A 887 -19.61 -8.56 17.90
C GLY A 887 -18.53 -9.23 17.03
N LYS A 888 -18.48 -8.91 15.73
CA LYS A 888 -17.51 -9.46 14.76
C LYS A 888 -16.29 -8.57 14.64
N GLN A 889 -15.15 -9.16 14.35
CA GLN A 889 -13.94 -8.40 14.05
C GLN A 889 -14.04 -7.71 12.68
N PRO A 890 -13.38 -6.57 12.46
CA PRO A 890 -13.41 -5.81 11.21
C PRO A 890 -13.00 -6.61 9.98
N ILE A 891 -12.05 -7.51 10.15
CA ILE A 891 -11.65 -8.51 9.14
C ILE A 891 -11.65 -9.87 9.84
N LEU A 892 -12.50 -10.77 9.38
CA LEU A 892 -12.58 -12.15 9.87
C LEU A 892 -12.57 -13.10 8.68
N HIS A 893 -11.61 -14.04 8.62
CA HIS A 893 -11.45 -15.00 7.51
C HIS A 893 -11.46 -14.35 6.11
N GLY A 894 -10.78 -13.20 5.96
CA GLY A 894 -10.74 -12.45 4.70
C GLY A 894 -12.01 -11.66 4.34
N LYS A 895 -13.05 -11.73 5.17
CA LYS A 895 -14.29 -10.96 4.98
C LYS A 895 -14.22 -9.64 5.75
N ASN A 896 -14.58 -8.55 5.08
CA ASN A 896 -14.68 -7.22 5.68
C ASN A 896 -16.07 -7.01 6.27
N ILE A 897 -16.14 -6.53 7.53
CA ILE A 897 -17.38 -6.31 8.27
C ILE A 897 -18.33 -5.33 7.56
N VAL A 898 -17.80 -4.26 6.98
CA VAL A 898 -18.61 -3.25 6.28
C VAL A 898 -19.36 -3.89 5.11
N ARG A 899 -18.67 -4.71 4.32
CA ARG A 899 -19.27 -5.44 3.20
C ARG A 899 -20.30 -6.46 3.67
N GLU A 900 -20.01 -7.19 4.74
CA GLU A 900 -20.93 -8.21 5.28
C GLU A 900 -22.22 -7.57 5.80
N VAL A 901 -22.12 -6.48 6.58
CA VAL A 901 -23.29 -5.77 7.12
C VAL A 901 -24.07 -5.09 5.99
N ASN A 902 -23.41 -4.52 5.00
CA ASN A 902 -24.09 -3.90 3.86
C ASN A 902 -24.90 -4.92 3.05
N LEU A 903 -24.35 -6.11 2.79
CA LEU A 903 -25.07 -7.20 2.13
C LEU A 903 -26.29 -7.67 2.94
N ALA A 904 -26.15 -7.83 4.27
CA ALA A 904 -27.26 -8.21 5.14
C ALA A 904 -28.34 -7.12 5.21
N HIS A 905 -27.95 -5.85 5.18
CA HIS A 905 -28.87 -4.71 5.14
C HIS A 905 -29.65 -4.67 3.82
N GLN A 906 -28.99 -4.85 2.70
CA GLN A 906 -29.62 -4.88 1.37
C GLN A 906 -30.58 -6.06 1.18
N SER A 907 -30.28 -7.20 1.79
CA SER A 907 -31.11 -8.41 1.72
C SER A 907 -32.24 -8.45 2.76
N GLY A 908 -32.39 -7.44 3.63
CA GLY A 908 -33.33 -7.44 4.73
C GLY A 908 -33.01 -8.41 5.88
N ALA A 909 -31.82 -9.06 5.83
CA ALA A 909 -31.41 -10.06 6.81
C ALA A 909 -30.56 -9.49 7.96
N VAL A 910 -30.65 -8.20 8.20
CA VAL A 910 -29.83 -7.44 9.16
C VAL A 910 -29.84 -8.07 10.57
N PHE A 911 -30.98 -8.51 11.04
CA PHE A 911 -31.11 -9.09 12.40
C PHE A 911 -30.41 -10.44 12.56
N SER A 912 -30.07 -11.13 11.48
CA SER A 912 -29.35 -12.41 11.53
C SER A 912 -27.86 -12.26 11.89
N ILE A 913 -27.30 -11.06 11.73
CA ILE A 913 -25.88 -10.77 11.98
C ILE A 913 -25.63 -10.00 13.29
N ILE A 914 -26.69 -9.60 13.99
CA ILE A 914 -26.61 -8.87 15.26
C ILE A 914 -26.10 -9.78 16.37
N ASP A 915 -25.27 -9.23 17.27
CA ASP A 915 -24.74 -9.95 18.42
C ASP A 915 -25.87 -10.31 19.43
N THR A 916 -26.17 -11.58 19.54
CA THR A 916 -27.24 -12.08 20.44
C THR A 916 -26.98 -11.79 21.92
N ARG A 917 -25.72 -11.47 22.30
CA ARG A 917 -25.34 -11.11 23.68
C ARG A 917 -25.84 -9.74 24.12
N MET A 918 -26.38 -8.93 23.22
CA MET A 918 -26.92 -7.59 23.56
C MET A 918 -28.22 -7.63 24.32
N GLY A 919 -28.88 -8.78 24.39
CA GLY A 919 -30.19 -8.93 25.02
C GLY A 919 -31.33 -8.31 24.21
N SER A 920 -32.41 -7.85 24.89
CA SER A 920 -33.54 -7.22 24.23
C SER A 920 -33.24 -5.79 23.77
N TYR A 921 -33.66 -5.44 22.56
CA TYR A 921 -33.46 -4.12 21.93
C TYR A 921 -34.66 -3.74 21.05
N PRO A 922 -35.00 -2.45 20.91
CA PRO A 922 -35.98 -1.99 19.92
C PRO A 922 -35.40 -2.15 18.51
N SER A 923 -36.14 -2.76 17.59
CA SER A 923 -35.70 -2.98 16.20
C SER A 923 -35.33 -1.67 15.48
N GLU A 924 -36.19 -0.63 15.66
CA GLU A 924 -35.95 0.70 15.08
C GLU A 924 -34.59 1.31 15.51
N CYS A 925 -34.22 1.16 16.79
CA CYS A 925 -32.95 1.69 17.29
C CYS A 925 -31.74 0.97 16.64
N VAL A 926 -31.83 -0.35 16.45
CA VAL A 926 -30.78 -1.14 15.79
C VAL A 926 -30.69 -0.79 14.31
N GLU A 927 -31.81 -0.69 13.61
CA GLU A 927 -31.85 -0.32 12.18
C GLU A 927 -31.23 1.05 11.94
N ARG A 928 -31.63 2.05 12.77
CA ARG A 928 -31.02 3.41 12.68
C ARG A 928 -29.53 3.40 13.01
N PHE A 929 -29.09 2.61 13.99
CA PHE A 929 -27.68 2.54 14.35
C PHE A 929 -26.85 1.85 13.25
N ILE A 930 -27.37 0.78 12.61
CA ILE A 930 -26.74 0.15 11.45
C ILE A 930 -26.65 1.13 10.27
N ALA A 931 -27.75 1.80 9.96
CA ALA A 931 -27.79 2.79 8.88
C ALA A 931 -26.76 3.91 9.10
N LEU A 932 -26.59 4.37 10.36
CA LEU A 932 -25.55 5.34 10.72
C LEU A 932 -24.15 4.76 10.50
N GLY A 933 -23.87 3.54 10.98
CA GLY A 933 -22.60 2.86 10.79
C GLY A 933 -22.24 2.70 9.32
N LEU A 934 -23.17 2.24 8.49
CA LEU A 934 -22.98 2.11 7.04
C LEU A 934 -22.81 3.46 6.35
N LYS A 935 -23.50 4.52 6.82
CA LYS A 935 -23.35 5.87 6.30
C LYS A 935 -21.96 6.44 6.61
N CYS A 936 -21.41 6.17 7.79
CA CYS A 936 -20.04 6.54 8.14
C CYS A 936 -19.00 5.80 7.26
N CYS A 937 -19.31 4.57 6.83
CA CYS A 937 -18.43 3.73 6.01
C CYS A 937 -18.64 3.89 4.51
N GLN A 938 -19.24 4.98 4.03
CA GLN A 938 -19.33 5.26 2.58
C GLN A 938 -17.95 5.42 1.96
N ASP A 939 -17.81 4.99 0.70
CA ASP A 939 -16.53 5.02 -0.01
C ASP A 939 -16.00 6.44 -0.15
N LYS A 940 -16.88 7.40 -0.45
CA LYS A 940 -16.52 8.80 -0.63
C LYS A 940 -16.64 9.59 0.66
N PRO A 941 -15.62 10.37 1.04
CA PRO A 941 -15.65 11.20 2.23
C PRO A 941 -16.81 12.20 2.29
N GLU A 942 -17.22 12.78 1.15
CA GLU A 942 -18.33 13.74 1.05
C GLU A 942 -19.69 13.11 1.34
N ASP A 943 -19.86 11.81 1.14
CA ASP A 943 -21.10 11.08 1.41
C ASP A 943 -21.21 10.66 2.90
N ARG A 944 -20.12 10.77 3.66
CA ARG A 944 -20.09 10.47 5.10
C ARG A 944 -20.62 11.65 5.90
N PRO A 945 -21.34 11.39 7.00
CA PRO A 945 -21.83 12.46 7.88
C PRO A 945 -20.67 13.24 8.50
N SER A 946 -20.93 14.45 8.97
CA SER A 946 -20.01 15.12 9.88
C SER A 946 -20.03 14.43 11.25
N ILE A 947 -18.94 14.55 12.03
CA ILE A 947 -18.90 13.98 13.37
C ILE A 947 -20.00 14.57 14.28
N VAL A 948 -20.40 15.83 14.04
CA VAL A 948 -21.52 16.49 14.74
C VAL A 948 -22.83 15.76 14.45
N ASP A 949 -23.08 15.38 13.18
CA ASP A 949 -24.29 14.66 12.78
C ASP A 949 -24.29 13.24 13.34
N VAL A 950 -23.13 12.58 13.41
CA VAL A 950 -22.95 11.26 14.04
C VAL A 950 -23.36 11.32 15.51
N VAL A 951 -22.86 12.29 16.27
CA VAL A 951 -23.19 12.45 17.69
C VAL A 951 -24.69 12.74 17.86
N ARG A 952 -25.25 13.64 17.05
CA ARG A 952 -26.69 13.98 17.09
C ARG A 952 -27.56 12.76 16.83
N GLU A 953 -27.22 11.95 15.85
CA GLU A 953 -28.01 10.76 15.53
C GLU A 953 -27.92 9.69 16.64
N LEU A 954 -26.74 9.47 17.23
CA LEU A 954 -26.60 8.58 18.39
C LEU A 954 -27.41 9.07 19.60
N GLU A 955 -27.44 10.37 19.83
CA GLU A 955 -28.30 10.97 20.89
C GLU A 955 -29.79 10.78 20.58
N ASN A 956 -30.19 10.92 19.30
CA ASN A 956 -31.58 10.67 18.91
C ASN A 956 -31.98 9.21 19.13
N ILE A 957 -31.12 8.25 18.76
CA ILE A 957 -31.36 6.83 18.98
C ILE A 957 -31.46 6.55 20.49
N LEU A 958 -30.64 7.19 21.32
CA LEU A 958 -30.65 7.00 22.75
C LEU A 958 -31.95 7.55 23.40
N ARG A 959 -32.53 8.65 22.85
CA ARG A 959 -33.81 9.21 23.33
C ARG A 959 -35.04 8.32 23.03
N ILE A 960 -34.98 7.56 21.93
CA ILE A 960 -36.08 6.64 21.55
C ILE A 960 -36.04 5.37 22.40
N MET A 961 -34.93 5.07 23.06
CA MET A 961 -34.81 3.91 23.93
C MET A 961 -35.80 3.97 25.09
N PRO A 962 -36.63 2.94 25.34
CA PRO A 962 -37.51 2.89 26.53
C PRO A 962 -36.63 2.91 27.78
N GLU A 963 -37.01 3.71 28.78
CA GLU A 963 -36.42 3.68 30.11
C GLU A 963 -36.71 2.30 30.75
N THR A 964 -35.78 1.36 30.59
CA THR A 964 -35.85 0.11 31.36
C THR A 964 -35.42 0.44 32.78
N GLY A 965 -36.41 0.42 33.68
CA GLY A 965 -36.19 0.55 35.11
C GLY A 965 -35.17 -0.48 35.59
N VAL A 966 -34.03 0.01 36.00
CA VAL A 966 -33.05 -0.73 36.79
C VAL A 966 -32.94 -0.05 38.12
N ASP A 967 -33.26 -0.84 39.15
CA ASP A 967 -33.14 -0.56 40.58
C ASP A 967 -32.08 0.49 40.93
N SER A 968 -32.53 1.62 41.40
CA SER A 968 -31.74 2.57 42.17
C SER A 968 -32.18 2.49 43.64
N SER A 969 -31.60 1.52 44.36
CA SER A 969 -31.46 1.64 45.81
C SER A 969 -30.07 2.20 46.09
N GLU A 970 -30.10 3.33 46.77
CA GLU A 970 -29.11 4.02 47.56
C GLU A 970 -28.58 5.34 47.00
N SER A 971 -28.96 6.33 47.82
CA SER A 971 -28.36 7.65 48.07
C SER A 971 -29.16 8.84 47.55
N ARG A 972 -30.34 9.02 48.15
CA ARG A 972 -30.91 10.34 48.34
C ARG A 972 -30.36 10.92 49.65
N SER A 973 -29.56 11.97 49.61
CA SER A 973 -29.43 12.92 50.71
C SER A 973 -29.33 14.34 50.19
N LYS A 974 -30.44 15.02 50.33
CA LYS A 974 -30.66 16.38 50.84
C LYS A 974 -29.88 17.54 50.25
N PHE A 975 -30.56 18.41 49.57
CA PHE A 975 -30.66 19.82 50.04
C PHE A 975 -32.01 20.39 49.62
N PHE A 976 -32.78 20.85 50.61
CA PHE A 976 -33.91 21.76 50.77
C PHE A 976 -33.71 23.05 49.96
N SER A 977 -34.67 23.87 49.59
CA SER A 977 -36.13 24.11 49.76
C SER A 977 -36.34 25.49 49.13
N GLU A 978 -37.43 25.80 48.59
CA GLU A 978 -38.67 26.43 49.03
C GLU A 978 -39.54 26.71 47.79
N SER A 979 -40.64 26.15 47.76
CA SER A 979 -42.02 26.63 47.94
C SER A 979 -42.43 27.83 47.05
N VAL A 980 -43.49 27.62 46.25
CA VAL A 980 -44.84 28.14 46.36
C VAL A 980 -45.68 27.52 45.21
N SER A 981 -46.77 26.81 45.62
CA SER A 981 -47.94 26.47 44.82
C SER A 981 -49.01 27.48 45.11
N PRO A 982 -50.30 27.47 44.64
CA PRO A 982 -50.90 26.62 43.60
C PRO A 982 -51.87 27.40 42.69
N SER A 983 -52.52 26.68 41.79
CA SER A 983 -53.95 26.59 41.51
C SER A 983 -54.24 26.36 40.02
N SER A 984 -54.75 25.21 39.77
CA SER A 984 -56.02 24.73 39.32
C SER A 984 -56.68 25.42 38.12
N LEU A 985 -56.94 24.62 37.09
CA LEU A 985 -58.30 24.27 36.58
C LEU A 985 -58.15 23.83 35.10
N SER A 986 -58.49 22.57 34.96
CA SER A 986 -59.48 21.91 34.12
C SER A 986 -59.80 22.40 32.72
N ALA A 987 -59.80 21.39 31.89
CA ALA A 987 -60.84 21.00 30.95
C ALA A 987 -60.67 21.28 29.47
N ASN A 988 -60.49 20.15 28.78
CA ASN A 988 -61.34 19.69 27.65
C ASN A 988 -61.28 20.39 26.29
N THR A 989 -61.10 19.48 25.40
CA THR A 989 -61.79 19.26 24.09
C THR A 989 -61.20 19.85 22.82
N SER A 990 -60.81 18.88 22.03
CA SER A 990 -61.24 18.65 20.65
C SER A 990 -60.92 19.61 19.50
N ARG A 991 -60.36 19.01 18.51
CA ARG A 991 -60.73 19.10 17.07
C ARG A 991 -60.26 20.23 16.19
N ASP A 992 -59.63 19.77 15.21
CA ASP A 992 -59.83 19.98 13.75
C ASP A 992 -59.26 21.23 13.03
N LEU A 993 -58.38 20.89 12.12
CA LEU A 993 -58.42 21.16 10.66
C LEU A 993 -58.18 22.60 10.13
N TYR A 994 -57.35 22.49 9.04
CA TYR A 994 -57.24 23.41 7.88
C TYR A 994 -56.36 24.67 8.01
N ALA A 995 -55.23 24.64 7.32
CA ALA A 995 -55.01 25.07 5.94
C ALA A 995 -54.89 26.58 5.66
N LEU A 996 -53.81 26.83 4.90
CA LEU A 996 -53.62 27.88 3.88
C LEU A 996 -53.18 29.28 4.29
N SER A 997 -52.08 29.56 3.72
CA SER A 997 -51.68 30.60 2.74
C SER A 997 -51.00 31.85 3.24
N SER A 998 -49.82 31.98 2.66
CA SER A 998 -49.29 33.13 1.92
C SER A 998 -49.30 34.53 2.56
N THR A 999 -48.16 35.14 2.62
CA THR A 999 -47.69 36.25 1.80
C THR A 999 -46.67 37.11 2.54
N SER A 1000 -45.57 37.25 1.89
CA SER A 1000 -44.76 38.45 1.65
C SER A 1000 -44.63 39.55 2.71
N GLY A 1001 -43.36 40.01 2.82
CA GLY A 1001 -43.03 41.34 3.21
C GLY A 1001 -41.80 41.50 4.07
N GLY A 1002 -40.78 41.82 3.57
CA GLY A 1002 -39.70 42.74 3.56
C GLY A 1002 -39.43 43.52 4.82
N GLY A 1003 -38.18 43.70 5.14
CA GLY A 1003 -37.73 44.74 6.07
C GLY A 1003 -36.39 44.46 6.73
N LEU A 1004 -35.46 45.25 6.33
CA LEU A 1004 -34.11 45.47 6.73
C LEU A 1004 -33.87 45.78 8.21
N ILE A 1005 -32.59 45.55 8.63
CA ILE A 1005 -31.73 46.28 9.59
C ILE A 1005 -31.82 45.87 11.06
N THR A 1006 -30.81 45.46 11.76
CA THR A 1006 -29.63 46.07 12.34
C THR A 1006 -28.93 45.13 13.32
N GLU A 1007 -27.63 45.31 13.39
CA GLU A 1007 -26.68 44.72 14.34
C GLU A 1007 -27.05 44.90 15.82
N ALA A 1008 -26.79 43.93 16.63
CA ALA A 1008 -26.35 44.10 18.00
C ALA A 1008 -25.54 42.91 18.48
N SER A 1009 -24.26 43.13 18.66
CA SER A 1009 -23.30 42.33 19.38
C SER A 1009 -23.72 42.10 20.84
N LEU A 1010 -23.65 40.87 21.31
CA LEU A 1010 -23.55 40.58 22.75
C LEU A 1010 -22.56 39.42 22.97
N SER A 1011 -21.41 39.81 23.53
CA SER A 1011 -20.40 38.94 24.13
C SER A 1011 -20.96 38.17 25.33
N VAL A 1012 -20.70 36.86 25.37
CA VAL A 1012 -20.80 36.09 26.62
C VAL A 1012 -19.50 35.31 26.79
N THR A 1013 -18.82 35.60 27.86
CA THR A 1013 -17.65 34.96 28.41
C THR A 1013 -17.93 33.54 28.92
N PRO A 1014 -16.96 32.63 28.92
CA PRO A 1014 -17.15 31.23 29.31
C PRO A 1014 -17.02 31.02 30.83
N ARG A 1015 -17.74 30.05 31.31
CA ARG A 1015 -17.48 29.31 32.57
C ARG A 1015 -17.33 27.85 32.32
#